data_88e5bc5f05f86dd8a7b10aab501e193b
#
_entry.id   88e5bc5f05f86dd8a7b10aab501e193b
#
_cell.length_a   1.000
_cell.length_b   1.000
_cell.length_c   1.000
_cell.angle_alpha   90.00
_cell.angle_beta   90.00
_cell.angle_gamma   90.00
#
_symmetry.space_group_name_H-M   'P 1'
#
loop_
_entity.id
_entity.type
_entity.pdbx_description
1 polymer ?
#
loop_
_entity_poly.entity_id
_entity_poly.type
_entity_poly.pdbx_seq_one_letter_code
_entity_poly.pdbx_strand_id
1 'polypeptide(L)'
;MANLGTSTLLIALLLNVYCISMAFFGAKKDLRSAVLSARNANYLVTFSLLIAVCVLVAAFLQHDFSIIYVAEHSNLAMPRIYTWVAFYAGNEGSLLFVAFALSLMSSISLSMIPRRVGVLSPYTNGVISVIILFFIVVLISLANPFSAQDLIPVDGKGINPLLTHPGMFIHPPMIMTGLISISVPFSLAMAGLISGQINDDWVDIGRVWGLVAWVLLGIGLLLGSWWAYTILGWGGYWAWDPVENAAFMPWLGLTAFIHSIMVQKRRGMFRMWNIALINISFALGAFGIFINRGGPVPSVHSFGASTLGWVFLLFLAVSTIISFGLFFYRMSLLKGSTSLESALSREAAFLVNNLFLLAIAFFTLWGVVFPIISEITTGETITVGEPYYNQVNGPLMLGLICLMGIGPLLPWRKSNLSQVNRILIVPLDSTTIVVIAISLLFQITKPIVIIGIAVSTLAAISVFQEWIRGTKARQSSTGRNYLLAFCDLILANRPRYGGYIVHIAIIMLAFGILGSSFYNSEKDVFLAIGESTEIEDYSIEFTGIRTEIFPDRTERIADLKITKGDNELGSIGAWQGIYPSFSMLSTRAAIRSTPIEDLYVIFSETQPDGKTAAFRILVNPLVWWMWLSGPFVILGTIVALWPARKRTII
;
A
#
# COMPACT_ATOMS: atom_id res chain seq x y z
N MET A 1 28.59 -20.33 1.30
CA MET A 1 27.95 -19.03 0.98
C MET A 1 27.83 -18.10 2.20
N ALA A 2 27.69 -18.64 3.41
CA ALA A 2 27.52 -17.85 4.64
C ALA A 2 28.60 -16.76 4.85
N ASN A 3 29.90 -17.12 4.79
CA ASN A 3 30.99 -16.16 4.97
C ASN A 3 31.01 -15.06 3.90
N LEU A 4 30.68 -15.37 2.64
CA LEU A 4 30.64 -14.38 1.56
C LEU A 4 29.51 -13.37 1.81
N GLY A 5 28.32 -13.84 2.17
CA GLY A 5 27.17 -12.97 2.47
C GLY A 5 27.46 -12.06 3.67
N THR A 6 27.93 -12.61 4.79
CA THR A 6 28.28 -11.81 5.98
C THR A 6 29.39 -10.80 5.68
N SER A 7 30.45 -11.20 4.94
CA SER A 7 31.52 -10.26 4.53
C SER A 7 30.99 -9.12 3.68
N THR A 8 30.03 -9.40 2.79
CA THR A 8 29.42 -8.39 1.94
C THR A 8 28.59 -7.38 2.76
N LEU A 9 27.88 -7.82 3.79
CA LEU A 9 27.17 -6.93 4.73
C LEU A 9 28.15 -6.05 5.52
N LEU A 10 29.29 -6.59 5.97
CA LEU A 10 30.34 -5.81 6.65
C LEU A 10 30.97 -4.76 5.73
N ILE A 11 31.22 -5.10 4.46
CA ILE A 11 31.68 -4.12 3.46
C ILE A 11 30.63 -3.02 3.26
N ALA A 12 29.35 -3.38 3.14
CA ALA A 12 28.26 -2.42 3.04
C ALA A 12 28.20 -1.49 4.27
N LEU A 13 28.43 -2.02 5.48
CA LEU A 13 28.51 -1.24 6.72
C LEU A 13 29.63 -0.19 6.65
N LEU A 14 30.85 -0.60 6.33
CA LEU A 14 32.02 0.29 6.26
C LEU A 14 31.82 1.39 5.19
N LEU A 15 31.35 1.00 4.01
CA LEU A 15 31.06 1.94 2.93
C LEU A 15 29.97 2.93 3.31
N ASN A 16 28.95 2.48 4.06
CA ASN A 16 27.85 3.35 4.45
C ASN A 16 28.25 4.35 5.54
N VAL A 17 29.06 3.94 6.52
CA VAL A 17 29.66 4.84 7.53
C VAL A 17 30.55 5.89 6.85
N TYR A 18 31.37 5.47 5.88
CA TYR A 18 32.18 6.38 5.07
C TYR A 18 31.29 7.36 4.28
N CYS A 19 30.19 6.86 3.67
CA CYS A 19 29.23 7.68 2.93
C CYS A 19 28.64 8.78 3.81
N ILE A 20 28.15 8.45 5.00
CA ILE A 20 27.59 9.41 5.97
C ILE A 20 28.63 10.47 6.33
N SER A 21 29.82 10.04 6.70
CA SER A 21 30.89 10.92 7.13
C SER A 21 31.27 11.91 6.03
N MET A 22 31.51 11.42 4.81
CA MET A 22 31.87 12.26 3.67
C MET A 22 30.73 13.14 3.15
N ALA A 23 29.47 12.70 3.27
CA ALA A 23 28.32 13.50 2.89
C ALA A 23 28.20 14.76 3.77
N PHE A 24 28.20 14.61 5.09
CA PHE A 24 28.12 15.75 6.01
C PHE A 24 29.39 16.59 6.05
N PHE A 25 30.58 15.97 5.97
CA PHE A 25 31.85 16.70 5.90
C PHE A 25 31.93 17.55 4.64
N GLY A 26 31.62 16.95 3.48
CA GLY A 26 31.61 17.65 2.19
C GLY A 26 30.58 18.78 2.14
N ALA A 27 29.40 18.58 2.73
CA ALA A 27 28.38 19.62 2.84
C ALA A 27 28.82 20.80 3.74
N LYS A 28 29.42 20.49 4.91
CA LYS A 28 29.87 21.50 5.88
C LYS A 28 31.07 22.33 5.37
N LYS A 29 31.98 21.71 4.62
CA LYS A 29 33.18 22.33 4.10
C LYS A 29 33.08 22.84 2.66
N ASP A 30 31.90 22.65 2.02
CA ASP A 30 31.67 22.92 0.60
C ASP A 30 32.70 22.25 -0.34
N LEU A 31 33.08 21.01 0.00
CA LEU A 31 34.06 20.22 -0.73
C LEU A 31 33.38 19.29 -1.73
N ARG A 32 33.37 19.69 -2.99
CA ARG A 32 32.72 18.92 -4.09
C ARG A 32 33.31 17.51 -4.22
N SER A 33 34.58 17.32 -4.03
CA SER A 33 35.26 15.99 -4.09
C SER A 33 34.71 15.04 -3.02
N ALA A 34 34.50 15.52 -1.78
CA ALA A 34 33.96 14.73 -0.68
C ALA A 34 32.46 14.38 -0.96
N VAL A 35 31.68 15.31 -1.48
CA VAL A 35 30.28 15.07 -1.87
C VAL A 35 30.17 14.01 -2.98
N LEU A 36 31.04 14.09 -4.00
CA LEU A 36 31.09 13.09 -5.07
C LEU A 36 31.54 11.73 -4.55
N SER A 37 32.54 11.69 -3.66
CA SER A 37 33.00 10.46 -3.02
C SER A 37 31.91 9.80 -2.18
N ALA A 38 31.15 10.58 -1.39
CA ALA A 38 30.00 10.09 -0.64
C ALA A 38 28.91 9.50 -1.56
N ARG A 39 28.63 10.15 -2.69
CA ARG A 39 27.66 9.64 -3.66
C ARG A 39 28.12 8.31 -4.28
N ASN A 40 29.41 8.20 -4.64
CA ASN A 40 29.97 6.96 -5.18
C ASN A 40 29.95 5.84 -4.12
N ALA A 41 30.22 6.17 -2.85
CA ALA A 41 30.09 5.22 -1.75
C ALA A 41 28.65 4.71 -1.59
N ASN A 42 27.63 5.58 -1.73
CA ASN A 42 26.23 5.16 -1.72
C ASN A 42 25.92 4.13 -2.84
N TYR A 43 26.44 4.34 -4.05
CA TYR A 43 26.29 3.35 -5.15
C TYR A 43 26.98 2.02 -4.83
N LEU A 44 28.15 2.07 -4.18
CA LEU A 44 28.86 0.86 -3.76
C LEU A 44 28.12 0.13 -2.62
N VAL A 45 27.48 0.85 -1.70
CA VAL A 45 26.58 0.25 -0.69
C VAL A 45 25.45 -0.51 -1.38
N THR A 46 24.78 0.10 -2.37
CA THR A 46 23.72 -0.54 -3.14
C THR A 46 24.24 -1.79 -3.86
N PHE A 47 25.42 -1.71 -4.48
CA PHE A 47 26.04 -2.85 -5.15
C PHE A 47 26.40 -3.97 -4.17
N SER A 48 26.95 -3.66 -2.99
CA SER A 48 27.25 -4.64 -1.95
C SER A 48 25.97 -5.34 -1.46
N LEU A 49 24.90 -4.59 -1.19
CA LEU A 49 23.61 -5.19 -0.79
C LEU A 49 23.00 -6.04 -1.91
N LEU A 50 23.18 -5.65 -3.18
CA LEU A 50 22.77 -6.48 -4.33
C LEU A 50 23.53 -7.81 -4.34
N ILE A 51 24.85 -7.80 -4.09
CA ILE A 51 25.63 -9.03 -3.98
C ILE A 51 25.09 -9.90 -2.85
N ALA A 52 24.82 -9.33 -1.67
CA ALA A 52 24.23 -10.07 -0.55
C ALA A 52 22.90 -10.72 -0.93
N VAL A 53 22.01 -10.00 -1.62
CA VAL A 53 20.75 -10.54 -2.17
C VAL A 53 21.02 -11.71 -3.12
N CYS A 54 21.94 -11.53 -4.08
CA CYS A 54 22.29 -12.59 -5.03
C CYS A 54 22.88 -13.84 -4.35
N VAL A 55 23.71 -13.66 -3.32
CA VAL A 55 24.29 -14.76 -2.53
C VAL A 55 23.20 -15.54 -1.80
N LEU A 56 22.23 -14.86 -1.18
CA LEU A 56 21.14 -15.52 -0.48
C LEU A 56 20.20 -16.26 -1.45
N VAL A 57 19.87 -15.64 -2.59
CA VAL A 57 19.07 -16.30 -3.65
C VAL A 57 19.82 -17.52 -4.19
N ALA A 58 21.12 -17.44 -4.42
CA ALA A 58 21.94 -18.58 -4.84
C ALA A 58 21.95 -19.71 -3.81
N ALA A 59 22.01 -19.36 -2.50
CA ALA A 59 21.95 -20.33 -1.41
C ALA A 59 20.60 -21.08 -1.40
N PHE A 60 19.50 -20.40 -1.61
CA PHE A 60 18.19 -21.03 -1.77
C PHE A 60 18.11 -21.95 -3.00
N LEU A 61 18.62 -21.50 -4.15
CA LEU A 61 18.57 -22.30 -5.40
C LEU A 61 19.45 -23.56 -5.32
N GLN A 62 20.49 -23.55 -4.47
CA GLN A 62 21.40 -24.68 -4.25
C GLN A 62 21.01 -25.52 -3.02
N HIS A 63 19.93 -25.15 -2.32
CA HIS A 63 19.50 -25.80 -1.07
C HIS A 63 20.65 -25.89 -0.05
N ASP A 64 21.41 -24.75 0.12
CA ASP A 64 22.51 -24.68 1.08
C ASP A 64 21.98 -24.61 2.51
N PHE A 65 21.55 -25.77 3.03
CA PHE A 65 21.00 -25.92 4.38
C PHE A 65 22.04 -25.73 5.49
N SER A 66 23.29 -25.44 5.16
CA SER A 66 24.28 -24.94 6.16
C SER A 66 23.93 -23.55 6.66
N ILE A 67 23.08 -22.81 5.93
CA ILE A 67 22.54 -21.51 6.31
C ILE A 67 21.18 -21.73 6.98
N ILE A 68 21.05 -21.31 8.25
CA ILE A 68 19.83 -21.48 9.07
C ILE A 68 18.59 -20.96 8.33
N TYR A 69 18.66 -19.76 7.80
CA TYR A 69 17.55 -19.12 7.12
C TYR A 69 17.04 -19.92 5.90
N VAL A 70 17.95 -20.52 5.14
CA VAL A 70 17.62 -21.37 3.98
C VAL A 70 16.93 -22.65 4.43
N ALA A 71 17.44 -23.31 5.49
CA ALA A 71 16.88 -24.54 6.05
C ALA A 71 15.47 -24.30 6.63
N GLU A 72 15.22 -23.15 7.23
CA GLU A 72 13.92 -22.82 7.84
C GLU A 72 12.85 -22.41 6.83
N HIS A 73 13.22 -21.91 5.63
CA HIS A 73 12.30 -21.33 4.67
C HIS A 73 12.28 -22.01 3.30
N SER A 74 12.97 -23.16 3.13
CA SER A 74 12.89 -23.96 1.91
C SER A 74 13.04 -25.44 2.20
N ASN A 75 12.68 -26.29 1.23
CA ASN A 75 12.93 -27.73 1.26
C ASN A 75 13.13 -28.25 -0.17
N LEU A 76 13.51 -29.53 -0.29
CA LEU A 76 13.79 -30.17 -1.59
C LEU A 76 12.53 -30.33 -2.46
N ALA A 77 11.35 -30.42 -1.84
CA ALA A 77 10.07 -30.57 -2.54
C ALA A 77 9.50 -29.23 -3.07
N MET A 78 10.02 -28.09 -2.59
CA MET A 78 9.50 -26.75 -2.95
C MET A 78 9.78 -26.42 -4.43
N PRO A 79 8.75 -26.02 -5.21
CA PRO A 79 8.96 -25.56 -6.58
C PRO A 79 9.92 -24.37 -6.63
N ARG A 80 10.91 -24.42 -7.52
CA ARG A 80 11.98 -23.40 -7.63
C ARG A 80 11.48 -21.96 -7.76
N ILE A 81 10.30 -21.74 -8.35
CA ILE A 81 9.71 -20.40 -8.48
C ILE A 81 9.43 -19.77 -7.11
N TYR A 82 9.11 -20.56 -6.09
CA TYR A 82 8.86 -20.06 -4.72
C TYR A 82 10.13 -19.66 -3.97
N THR A 83 11.34 -19.90 -4.52
CA THR A 83 12.60 -19.36 -3.99
C THR A 83 12.52 -17.84 -3.83
N TRP A 84 11.87 -17.14 -4.76
CA TRP A 84 11.65 -15.71 -4.66
C TRP A 84 10.79 -15.34 -3.44
N VAL A 85 9.76 -16.10 -3.16
CA VAL A 85 8.89 -15.89 -1.99
C VAL A 85 9.63 -16.27 -0.70
N ALA A 86 10.33 -17.42 -0.69
CA ALA A 86 11.16 -17.88 0.42
C ALA A 86 12.21 -16.85 0.84
N PHE A 87 12.79 -16.14 -0.13
CA PHE A 87 13.80 -15.11 0.11
C PHE A 87 13.36 -14.05 1.13
N TYR A 88 12.09 -13.64 1.14
CA TYR A 88 11.55 -12.64 2.08
C TYR A 88 10.48 -13.19 3.04
N ALA A 89 10.36 -14.50 3.15
CA ALA A 89 9.34 -15.13 4.00
C ALA A 89 9.57 -14.91 5.50
N GLY A 90 10.82 -14.71 5.92
CA GLY A 90 11.19 -14.45 7.32
C GLY A 90 11.77 -13.05 7.53
N ASN A 91 12.17 -12.78 8.78
CA ASN A 91 12.70 -11.48 9.19
C ASN A 91 14.01 -11.12 8.48
N GLU A 92 14.96 -12.06 8.44
CA GLU A 92 16.32 -11.85 7.96
C GLU A 92 16.33 -11.47 6.48
N GLY A 93 15.69 -12.27 5.64
CA GLY A 93 15.65 -12.03 4.19
C GLY A 93 14.80 -10.82 3.83
N SER A 94 13.67 -10.60 4.50
CA SER A 94 12.84 -9.42 4.25
C SER A 94 13.51 -8.11 4.68
N LEU A 95 14.31 -8.11 5.77
CA LEU A 95 15.10 -6.94 6.16
C LEU A 95 16.26 -6.69 5.18
N LEU A 96 16.87 -7.75 4.63
CA LEU A 96 17.85 -7.61 3.56
C LEU A 96 17.21 -7.00 2.30
N PHE A 97 16.00 -7.45 1.94
CA PHE A 97 15.23 -6.86 0.85
C PHE A 97 14.95 -5.38 1.08
N VAL A 98 14.49 -5.00 2.28
CA VAL A 98 14.20 -3.60 2.66
C VAL A 98 15.46 -2.73 2.60
N ALA A 99 16.60 -3.21 3.14
CA ALA A 99 17.88 -2.49 3.08
C ALA A 99 18.35 -2.28 1.64
N PHE A 100 18.25 -3.32 0.81
CA PHE A 100 18.57 -3.23 -0.61
C PHE A 100 17.62 -2.28 -1.37
N ALA A 101 16.30 -2.41 -1.19
CA ALA A 101 15.31 -1.56 -1.83
C ALA A 101 15.53 -0.08 -1.47
N LEU A 102 15.78 0.23 -0.18
CA LEU A 102 16.05 1.60 0.26
C LEU A 102 17.34 2.14 -0.36
N SER A 103 18.42 1.35 -0.37
CA SER A 103 19.69 1.79 -0.95
C SER A 103 19.59 2.01 -2.46
N LEU A 104 18.81 1.17 -3.16
CA LEU A 104 18.52 1.32 -4.59
C LEU A 104 17.72 2.61 -4.85
N MET A 105 16.65 2.86 -4.08
CA MET A 105 15.86 4.09 -4.18
C MET A 105 16.71 5.33 -3.85
N SER A 106 17.60 5.23 -2.87
CA SER A 106 18.58 6.26 -2.56
C SER A 106 19.47 6.57 -3.77
N SER A 107 20.08 5.54 -4.36
CA SER A 107 20.97 5.68 -5.51
C SER A 107 20.28 6.30 -6.72
N ILE A 108 19.04 5.85 -7.02
CA ILE A 108 18.24 6.43 -8.10
C ILE A 108 17.89 7.88 -7.78
N SER A 109 17.41 8.18 -6.57
CA SER A 109 17.01 9.52 -6.19
C SER A 109 18.17 10.52 -6.28
N LEU A 110 19.34 10.15 -5.79
CA LEU A 110 20.54 10.98 -5.85
C LEU A 110 21.01 11.26 -7.28
N SER A 111 20.84 10.29 -8.19
CA SER A 111 21.14 10.46 -9.62
C SER A 111 20.17 11.43 -10.32
N MET A 112 18.95 11.57 -9.79
CA MET A 112 17.89 12.40 -10.36
C MET A 112 17.81 13.82 -9.77
N ILE A 113 18.57 14.14 -8.71
CA ILE A 113 18.57 15.47 -8.09
C ILE A 113 19.09 16.50 -9.09
N PRO A 114 18.28 17.52 -9.51
CA PRO A 114 18.71 18.56 -10.42
C PRO A 114 19.80 19.44 -9.79
N ARG A 115 20.67 20.04 -10.64
CA ARG A 115 21.73 20.94 -10.18
C ARG A 115 21.25 22.10 -9.31
N ARG A 116 20.04 22.63 -9.57
CA ARG A 116 19.42 23.73 -8.80
C ARG A 116 19.15 23.36 -7.33
N VAL A 117 19.00 22.07 -7.04
CA VAL A 117 18.75 21.53 -5.69
C VAL A 117 20.02 20.87 -5.14
N GLY A 118 21.16 21.06 -5.81
CA GLY A 118 22.41 20.37 -5.53
C GLY A 118 22.95 20.55 -4.10
N VAL A 119 22.63 21.67 -3.45
CA VAL A 119 23.00 21.93 -2.05
C VAL A 119 22.31 20.95 -1.08
N LEU A 120 21.10 20.49 -1.40
CA LEU A 120 20.39 19.49 -0.57
C LEU A 120 20.96 18.07 -0.77
N SER A 121 21.60 17.80 -1.91
CA SER A 121 22.07 16.46 -2.29
C SER A 121 22.94 15.78 -1.24
N PRO A 122 24.00 16.40 -0.69
CA PRO A 122 24.84 15.75 0.32
C PRO A 122 24.09 15.51 1.63
N TYR A 123 23.25 16.45 2.06
CA TYR A 123 22.42 16.26 3.27
C TYR A 123 21.39 15.14 3.07
N THR A 124 20.74 15.08 1.90
CA THR A 124 19.81 13.99 1.55
C THR A 124 20.53 12.65 1.58
N ASN A 125 21.74 12.57 0.97
CA ASN A 125 22.55 11.36 1.00
C ASN A 125 22.93 10.96 2.43
N GLY A 126 23.33 11.91 3.26
CA GLY A 126 23.68 11.67 4.67
C GLY A 126 22.49 11.12 5.47
N VAL A 127 21.32 11.76 5.38
CA VAL A 127 20.11 11.35 6.12
C VAL A 127 19.63 9.97 5.70
N ILE A 128 19.50 9.71 4.39
CA ILE A 128 19.03 8.41 3.92
C ILE A 128 20.04 7.29 4.24
N SER A 129 21.34 7.59 4.21
CA SER A 129 22.40 6.64 4.60
C SER A 129 22.38 6.32 6.10
N VAL A 130 21.95 7.25 6.97
CA VAL A 130 21.70 6.96 8.40
C VAL A 130 20.56 5.94 8.56
N ILE A 131 19.50 6.06 7.77
CA ILE A 131 18.40 5.08 7.78
C ILE A 131 18.89 3.71 7.25
N ILE A 132 19.66 3.69 6.17
CA ILE A 132 20.27 2.45 5.63
C ILE A 132 21.20 1.82 6.67
N LEU A 133 22.00 2.63 7.39
CA LEU A 133 22.88 2.16 8.45
C LEU A 133 22.13 1.37 9.52
N PHE A 134 20.98 1.88 9.95
CA PHE A 134 20.14 1.18 10.92
C PHE A 134 19.80 -0.25 10.44
N PHE A 135 19.32 -0.40 9.21
CA PHE A 135 18.99 -1.73 8.67
C PHE A 135 20.21 -2.64 8.53
N ILE A 136 21.35 -2.11 8.08
CA ILE A 136 22.59 -2.92 7.96
C ILE A 136 23.06 -3.39 9.34
N VAL A 137 23.01 -2.53 10.37
CA VAL A 137 23.37 -2.90 11.74
C VAL A 137 22.44 -3.99 12.27
N VAL A 138 21.12 -3.84 12.09
CA VAL A 138 20.14 -4.87 12.50
C VAL A 138 20.41 -6.21 11.79
N LEU A 139 20.70 -6.18 10.48
CA LEU A 139 21.03 -7.38 9.70
C LEU A 139 22.30 -8.08 10.22
N ILE A 140 23.33 -7.35 10.59
CA ILE A 140 24.58 -7.97 11.04
C ILE A 140 24.46 -8.51 12.47
N SER A 141 23.76 -7.77 13.35
CA SER A 141 23.79 -8.04 14.79
C SER A 141 22.62 -8.89 15.30
N LEU A 142 21.44 -8.80 14.68
CA LEU A 142 20.21 -9.36 15.22
C LEU A 142 19.45 -10.27 14.24
N ALA A 143 19.60 -10.07 12.92
CA ALA A 143 18.83 -10.78 11.90
C ALA A 143 19.71 -11.10 10.69
N ASN A 144 20.84 -11.81 10.92
CA ASN A 144 21.78 -12.14 9.86
C ASN A 144 21.26 -13.30 9.00
N PRO A 145 20.90 -13.04 7.71
CA PRO A 145 20.38 -14.07 6.82
C PRO A 145 21.44 -15.12 6.42
N PHE A 146 22.70 -14.91 6.79
CA PHE A 146 23.81 -15.79 6.48
C PHE A 146 24.35 -16.55 7.72
N SER A 147 23.60 -16.57 8.83
CA SER A 147 23.96 -17.34 10.01
C SER A 147 24.07 -18.83 9.66
N ALA A 148 25.23 -19.41 9.94
CA ALA A 148 25.49 -20.84 9.69
C ALA A 148 25.10 -21.69 10.88
N GLN A 149 24.83 -22.98 10.62
CA GLN A 149 24.59 -24.01 11.65
C GLN A 149 25.60 -25.16 11.49
N ASP A 150 25.97 -25.75 12.63
CA ASP A 150 26.91 -26.87 12.65
C ASP A 150 26.27 -28.19 12.22
N LEU A 151 25.00 -28.40 12.61
CA LEU A 151 24.21 -29.56 12.25
C LEU A 151 23.38 -29.26 11.01
N ILE A 152 23.86 -29.73 9.86
CA ILE A 152 23.18 -29.51 8.58
C ILE A 152 22.06 -30.53 8.42
N PRO A 153 20.78 -30.13 8.34
CA PRO A 153 19.68 -31.05 8.12
C PRO A 153 19.72 -31.65 6.71
N VAL A 154 19.19 -32.86 6.54
CA VAL A 154 19.08 -33.54 5.24
C VAL A 154 18.10 -32.81 4.31
N ASP A 155 17.04 -32.24 4.88
CA ASP A 155 16.05 -31.39 4.18
C ASP A 155 15.65 -30.23 5.06
N GLY A 156 15.12 -29.17 4.44
CA GLY A 156 14.63 -28.01 5.15
C GLY A 156 13.16 -28.11 5.52
N LYS A 157 12.69 -27.13 6.32
CA LYS A 157 11.30 -27.06 6.82
C LYS A 157 10.28 -26.72 5.74
N GLY A 158 10.68 -25.97 4.73
CA GLY A 158 9.81 -25.47 3.68
C GLY A 158 9.26 -24.06 3.96
N ILE A 159 8.37 -23.59 3.07
CA ILE A 159 7.74 -22.28 3.17
C ILE A 159 6.36 -22.39 3.82
N ASN A 160 5.96 -21.38 4.60
CA ASN A 160 4.61 -21.30 5.17
C ASN A 160 3.55 -21.46 4.05
N PRO A 161 2.60 -22.39 4.18
CA PRO A 161 1.58 -22.66 3.17
C PRO A 161 0.77 -21.44 2.72
N LEU A 162 0.50 -20.48 3.59
CA LEU A 162 -0.21 -19.26 3.27
C LEU A 162 0.57 -18.36 2.28
N LEU A 163 1.88 -18.57 2.17
CA LEU A 163 2.74 -17.84 1.23
C LEU A 163 2.79 -18.50 -0.16
N THR A 164 2.21 -19.70 -0.33
CA THR A 164 2.18 -20.42 -1.62
C THR A 164 1.04 -19.91 -2.52
N HIS A 165 1.03 -18.62 -2.81
CA HIS A 165 -0.02 -17.95 -3.58
C HIS A 165 0.60 -16.99 -4.62
N PRO A 166 0.01 -16.83 -5.84
CA PRO A 166 0.54 -15.93 -6.86
C PRO A 166 0.71 -14.48 -6.39
N GLY A 167 -0.19 -13.99 -5.53
CA GLY A 167 -0.10 -12.65 -4.94
C GLY A 167 1.19 -12.43 -4.14
N MET A 168 1.76 -13.48 -3.58
CA MET A 168 2.99 -13.38 -2.78
C MET A 168 4.24 -13.05 -3.61
N PHE A 169 4.21 -13.23 -4.93
CA PHE A 169 5.33 -12.79 -5.78
C PHE A 169 5.45 -11.26 -5.88
N ILE A 170 4.36 -10.54 -5.67
CA ILE A 170 4.30 -9.09 -5.92
C ILE A 170 3.90 -8.29 -4.67
N HIS A 171 2.90 -8.78 -3.88
CA HIS A 171 2.38 -8.05 -2.72
C HIS A 171 3.45 -7.67 -1.69
N PRO A 172 4.26 -8.60 -1.10
CA PRO A 172 5.23 -8.24 -0.08
C PRO A 172 6.35 -7.31 -0.62
N PRO A 173 6.93 -7.55 -1.81
CA PRO A 173 7.86 -6.59 -2.40
C PRO A 173 7.29 -5.19 -2.58
N MET A 174 6.04 -5.06 -3.04
CA MET A 174 5.39 -3.76 -3.24
C MET A 174 5.17 -3.02 -1.93
N ILE A 175 4.61 -3.72 -0.91
CA ILE A 175 4.32 -3.09 0.38
C ILE A 175 5.61 -2.69 1.12
N MET A 176 6.62 -3.56 1.14
CA MET A 176 7.92 -3.28 1.79
C MET A 176 8.64 -2.12 1.09
N THR A 177 8.70 -2.15 -0.24
CA THR A 177 9.32 -1.06 -1.01
C THR A 177 8.54 0.24 -0.85
N GLY A 178 7.21 0.18 -0.85
CA GLY A 178 6.34 1.33 -0.64
C GLY A 178 6.58 2.00 0.71
N LEU A 179 6.57 1.23 1.80
CA LEU A 179 6.83 1.73 3.15
C LEU A 179 8.21 2.39 3.26
N ILE A 180 9.26 1.71 2.80
CA ILE A 180 10.61 2.24 2.98
C ILE A 180 10.93 3.41 2.03
N SER A 181 10.25 3.50 0.89
CA SER A 181 10.41 4.61 -0.08
C SER A 181 9.97 5.97 0.49
N ILE A 182 9.15 6.00 1.56
CA ILE A 182 8.80 7.23 2.28
C ILE A 182 10.05 7.93 2.80
N SER A 183 11.12 7.18 3.09
CA SER A 183 12.42 7.70 3.52
C SER A 183 13.04 8.66 2.51
N VAL A 184 12.72 8.57 1.21
CA VAL A 184 13.30 9.45 0.18
C VAL A 184 12.76 10.88 0.29
N PRO A 185 11.43 11.15 0.17
CA PRO A 185 10.91 12.50 0.36
C PRO A 185 11.11 13.01 1.79
N PHE A 186 11.13 12.14 2.81
CA PHE A 186 11.51 12.49 4.18
C PHE A 186 12.96 13.00 4.25
N SER A 187 13.92 12.30 3.65
CA SER A 187 15.34 12.73 3.66
C SER A 187 15.55 14.04 2.92
N LEU A 188 14.81 14.31 1.85
CA LEU A 188 14.81 15.61 1.16
C LEU A 188 14.29 16.73 2.07
N ALA A 189 13.20 16.50 2.80
CA ALA A 189 12.65 17.45 3.76
C ALA A 189 13.64 17.73 4.90
N MET A 190 14.25 16.67 5.47
CA MET A 190 15.27 16.80 6.52
C MET A 190 16.52 17.54 6.01
N ALA A 191 16.96 17.27 4.79
CA ALA A 191 18.08 17.99 4.17
C ALA A 191 17.79 19.52 4.10
N GLY A 192 16.56 19.89 3.75
CA GLY A 192 16.12 21.29 3.78
C GLY A 192 16.21 21.92 5.18
N LEU A 193 15.73 21.19 6.19
CA LEU A 193 15.74 21.65 7.59
C LEU A 193 17.18 21.74 8.14
N ILE A 194 18.04 20.75 7.88
CA ILE A 194 19.43 20.73 8.35
C ILE A 194 20.24 21.86 7.71
N SER A 195 20.14 22.01 6.38
CA SER A 195 20.88 23.04 5.65
C SER A 195 20.36 24.46 5.88
N GLY A 196 19.14 24.61 6.39
CA GLY A 196 18.45 25.90 6.51
C GLY A 196 17.94 26.46 5.16
N GLN A 197 18.09 25.71 4.07
CA GLN A 197 17.66 26.09 2.72
C GLN A 197 16.29 25.47 2.40
N ILE A 198 15.24 26.11 2.91
CA ILE A 198 13.85 25.66 2.76
C ILE A 198 13.18 26.50 1.68
N ASN A 199 13.64 26.32 0.43
CA ASN A 199 12.98 26.88 -0.75
C ASN A 199 11.99 25.89 -1.37
N ASP A 200 11.31 26.29 -2.46
CA ASP A 200 10.34 25.41 -3.13
C ASP A 200 10.99 24.49 -4.19
N ASP A 201 12.33 24.46 -4.30
CA ASP A 201 13.04 23.69 -5.32
C ASP A 201 12.94 22.17 -5.12
N TRP A 202 12.80 21.71 -3.87
CA TRP A 202 12.65 20.30 -3.54
C TRP A 202 11.25 19.74 -3.87
N VAL A 203 10.24 20.61 -4.04
CA VAL A 203 8.82 20.25 -4.20
C VAL A 203 8.59 19.28 -5.36
N ASP A 204 9.27 19.51 -6.50
CA ASP A 204 9.10 18.64 -7.66
C ASP A 204 9.63 17.22 -7.42
N ILE A 205 10.79 17.11 -6.77
CA ILE A 205 11.41 15.81 -6.45
C ILE A 205 10.63 15.12 -5.35
N GLY A 206 10.29 15.85 -4.27
CA GLY A 206 9.49 15.35 -3.17
C GLY A 206 8.13 14.81 -3.63
N ARG A 207 7.48 15.51 -4.58
CA ARG A 207 6.24 15.05 -5.21
C ARG A 207 6.44 13.74 -6.01
N VAL A 208 7.50 13.65 -6.81
CA VAL A 208 7.76 12.45 -7.62
C VAL A 208 7.97 11.25 -6.71
N TRP A 209 8.85 11.36 -5.72
CA TRP A 209 9.13 10.26 -4.79
C TRP A 209 7.98 9.97 -3.83
N GLY A 210 7.21 10.99 -3.43
CA GLY A 210 5.97 10.79 -2.70
C GLY A 210 4.95 9.97 -3.50
N LEU A 211 4.78 10.24 -4.80
CA LEU A 211 3.91 9.46 -5.69
C LEU A 211 4.43 8.04 -5.93
N VAL A 212 5.75 7.84 -6.04
CA VAL A 212 6.34 6.51 -6.15
C VAL A 212 6.06 5.68 -4.90
N ALA A 213 6.33 6.23 -3.70
CA ALA A 213 6.03 5.56 -2.45
C ALA A 213 4.52 5.27 -2.31
N TRP A 214 3.69 6.23 -2.68
CA TRP A 214 2.23 6.14 -2.59
C TRP A 214 1.65 5.02 -3.49
N VAL A 215 2.08 4.93 -4.75
CA VAL A 215 1.57 3.89 -5.66
C VAL A 215 2.05 2.51 -5.28
N LEU A 216 3.33 2.36 -4.89
CA LEU A 216 3.87 1.08 -4.44
C LEU A 216 3.12 0.57 -3.20
N LEU A 217 2.91 1.44 -2.22
CA LEU A 217 2.20 1.10 -0.99
C LEU A 217 0.72 0.82 -1.26
N GLY A 218 0.04 1.64 -2.07
CA GLY A 218 -1.37 1.47 -2.41
C GLY A 218 -1.65 0.20 -3.22
N ILE A 219 -0.81 -0.12 -4.20
CA ILE A 219 -0.92 -1.40 -4.93
C ILE A 219 -0.57 -2.57 -4.02
N GLY A 220 0.43 -2.40 -3.14
CA GLY A 220 0.74 -3.40 -2.11
C GLY A 220 -0.47 -3.70 -1.23
N LEU A 221 -1.17 -2.69 -0.73
CA LEU A 221 -2.41 -2.84 0.06
C LEU A 221 -3.50 -3.59 -0.73
N LEU A 222 -3.77 -3.19 -1.97
CA LEU A 222 -4.80 -3.82 -2.79
C LEU A 222 -4.49 -5.29 -3.10
N LEU A 223 -3.22 -5.61 -3.39
CA LEU A 223 -2.79 -6.99 -3.60
C LEU A 223 -2.82 -7.83 -2.32
N GLY A 224 -2.60 -7.21 -1.15
CA GLY A 224 -2.78 -7.86 0.14
C GLY A 224 -4.23 -8.20 0.41
N SER A 225 -5.15 -7.28 0.11
CA SER A 225 -6.59 -7.53 0.18
C SER A 225 -7.03 -8.66 -0.76
N TRP A 226 -6.47 -8.72 -1.97
CA TRP A 226 -6.74 -9.81 -2.91
C TRP A 226 -6.17 -11.15 -2.41
N TRP A 227 -4.98 -11.16 -1.82
CA TRP A 227 -4.41 -12.34 -1.19
C TRP A 227 -5.28 -12.84 -0.04
N ALA A 228 -5.70 -11.95 0.87
CA ALA A 228 -6.58 -12.30 1.99
C ALA A 228 -7.90 -12.90 1.50
N TYR A 229 -8.51 -12.29 0.48
CA TYR A 229 -9.75 -12.76 -0.14
C TYR A 229 -9.64 -14.17 -0.72
N THR A 230 -8.48 -14.54 -1.28
CA THR A 230 -8.33 -15.80 -2.01
C THR A 230 -7.77 -16.96 -1.17
N ILE A 231 -7.01 -16.67 -0.09
CA ILE A 231 -6.27 -17.72 0.63
C ILE A 231 -6.71 -17.94 2.08
N LEU A 232 -7.27 -16.91 2.76
CA LEU A 232 -7.58 -17.07 4.18
C LEU A 232 -8.90 -17.83 4.43
N GLY A 233 -9.73 -18.01 3.42
CA GLY A 233 -10.97 -18.80 3.52
C GLY A 233 -12.00 -18.24 4.53
N TRP A 234 -12.03 -16.93 4.76
CA TRP A 234 -12.97 -16.27 5.67
C TRP A 234 -14.04 -15.46 4.94
N GLY A 235 -13.92 -15.32 3.61
CA GLY A 235 -14.90 -14.63 2.76
C GLY A 235 -14.70 -13.12 2.65
N GLY A 236 -13.80 -12.54 3.43
CA GLY A 236 -13.49 -11.10 3.42
C GLY A 236 -12.15 -10.77 2.75
N TYR A 237 -11.93 -9.49 2.51
CA TYR A 237 -10.72 -8.95 1.88
C TYR A 237 -9.98 -7.94 2.77
N TRP A 238 -10.57 -7.51 3.90
CA TRP A 238 -10.03 -6.54 4.84
C TRP A 238 -10.59 -6.76 6.23
N ALA A 239 -9.74 -7.06 7.19
CA ALA A 239 -10.12 -7.39 8.57
C ALA A 239 -9.84 -6.27 9.58
N TRP A 240 -9.31 -5.12 9.15
CA TRP A 240 -8.73 -4.12 10.05
C TRP A 240 -7.63 -4.71 10.95
N ASP A 241 -6.92 -5.72 10.46
CA ASP A 241 -5.79 -6.32 11.15
C ASP A 241 -4.72 -5.26 11.47
N PRO A 242 -4.01 -5.35 12.62
CA PRO A 242 -2.99 -4.38 12.99
C PRO A 242 -1.91 -4.15 11.92
N VAL A 243 -1.53 -5.17 11.15
CA VAL A 243 -0.51 -5.05 10.08
C VAL A 243 -1.10 -4.41 8.81
N GLU A 244 -2.36 -4.71 8.47
CA GLU A 244 -3.10 -4.00 7.41
C GLU A 244 -3.19 -2.51 7.74
N ASN A 245 -3.61 -2.19 8.96
CA ASN A 245 -3.73 -0.82 9.47
C ASN A 245 -2.37 -0.11 9.49
N ALA A 246 -1.31 -0.81 9.87
CA ALA A 246 0.06 -0.28 9.91
C ALA A 246 0.58 0.16 8.54
N ALA A 247 0.14 -0.48 7.46
CA ALA A 247 0.46 -0.07 6.09
C ALA A 247 -0.51 0.99 5.54
N PHE A 248 -1.77 0.97 5.97
CA PHE A 248 -2.80 1.92 5.53
C PHE A 248 -2.57 3.34 6.05
N MET A 249 -2.19 3.49 7.31
CA MET A 249 -1.96 4.81 7.92
C MET A 249 -0.91 5.67 7.21
N PRO A 250 0.32 5.19 6.90
CA PRO A 250 1.29 5.98 6.16
C PRO A 250 0.84 6.28 4.73
N TRP A 251 0.02 5.43 4.10
CA TRP A 251 -0.59 5.71 2.79
C TRP A 251 -1.55 6.90 2.84
N LEU A 252 -2.34 7.04 3.92
CA LEU A 252 -3.19 8.21 4.17
C LEU A 252 -2.36 9.48 4.35
N GLY A 253 -1.28 9.41 5.14
CA GLY A 253 -0.34 10.52 5.33
C GLY A 253 0.32 10.97 4.02
N LEU A 254 0.76 10.02 3.19
CA LEU A 254 1.28 10.30 1.84
C LEU A 254 0.22 10.91 0.92
N THR A 255 -1.04 10.43 1.01
CA THR A 255 -2.14 11.01 0.24
C THR A 255 -2.34 12.48 0.60
N ALA A 256 -2.33 12.82 1.88
CA ALA A 256 -2.39 14.20 2.35
C ALA A 256 -1.18 15.02 1.85
N PHE A 257 0.03 14.47 1.94
CA PHE A 257 1.25 15.11 1.45
C PHE A 257 1.20 15.40 -0.05
N ILE A 258 0.77 14.44 -0.88
CA ILE A 258 0.69 14.60 -2.34
C ILE A 258 -0.29 15.71 -2.72
N HIS A 259 -1.44 15.80 -2.06
CA HIS A 259 -2.42 16.86 -2.29
C HIS A 259 -1.88 18.23 -1.84
N SER A 260 -1.26 18.29 -0.68
CA SER A 260 -0.75 19.52 -0.08
C SER A 260 0.47 20.09 -0.83
N ILE A 261 1.40 19.23 -1.29
CA ILE A 261 2.60 19.68 -2.02
C ILE A 261 2.26 20.28 -3.39
N MET A 262 1.12 19.90 -3.98
CA MET A 262 0.62 20.52 -5.21
C MET A 262 0.17 21.96 -4.98
N VAL A 263 -0.37 22.28 -3.80
CA VAL A 263 -0.72 23.65 -3.41
C VAL A 263 0.55 24.47 -3.20
N GLN A 264 1.55 23.93 -2.54
CA GLN A 264 2.86 24.59 -2.39
C GLN A 264 3.45 24.92 -3.75
N LYS A 265 3.46 23.98 -4.68
CA LYS A 265 3.99 24.21 -6.05
C LYS A 265 3.29 25.33 -6.80
N ARG A 266 1.98 25.51 -6.62
CA ARG A 266 1.19 26.50 -7.35
C ARG A 266 1.09 27.85 -6.66
N ARG A 267 1.10 27.86 -5.33
CA ARG A 267 0.73 29.01 -4.51
C ARG A 267 1.79 29.43 -3.50
N GLY A 268 2.85 28.64 -3.30
CA GLY A 268 3.84 28.87 -2.25
C GLY A 268 3.29 28.72 -0.83
N MET A 269 2.09 28.11 -0.69
CA MET A 269 1.41 27.88 0.60
C MET A 269 1.78 26.51 1.18
N PHE A 270 1.48 26.29 2.45
CA PHE A 270 1.55 24.98 3.14
C PHE A 270 2.97 24.40 3.31
N ARG A 271 4.02 25.20 3.25
CA ARG A 271 5.42 24.74 3.45
C ARG A 271 5.58 23.97 4.77
N MET A 272 5.15 24.59 5.88
CA MET A 272 5.19 23.97 7.21
C MET A 272 4.37 22.70 7.26
N TRP A 273 3.17 22.73 6.67
CA TRP A 273 2.25 21.61 6.63
C TRP A 273 2.84 20.41 5.87
N ASN A 274 3.49 20.65 4.73
CA ASN A 274 4.10 19.58 3.93
C ASN A 274 5.28 18.91 4.64
N ILE A 275 6.09 19.66 5.37
CA ILE A 275 7.16 19.07 6.20
C ILE A 275 6.56 18.25 7.35
N ALA A 276 5.51 18.74 8.00
CA ALA A 276 4.82 17.99 9.05
C ALA A 276 4.21 16.69 8.49
N LEU A 277 3.52 16.75 7.34
CA LEU A 277 2.88 15.58 6.72
C LEU A 277 3.88 14.50 6.33
N ILE A 278 5.05 14.86 5.78
CA ILE A 278 6.04 13.85 5.43
C ILE A 278 6.72 13.25 6.68
N ASN A 279 6.91 14.05 7.75
CA ASN A 279 7.39 13.54 9.03
C ASN A 279 6.38 12.57 9.66
N ILE A 280 5.08 12.91 9.65
CA ILE A 280 4.01 12.02 10.11
C ILE A 280 3.99 10.73 9.28
N SER A 281 4.05 10.83 7.94
CA SER A 281 4.05 9.66 7.06
C SER A 281 5.23 8.74 7.32
N PHE A 282 6.42 9.30 7.55
CA PHE A 282 7.62 8.54 7.90
C PHE A 282 7.51 7.87 9.28
N ALA A 283 7.02 8.60 10.29
CA ALA A 283 6.79 8.05 11.63
C ALA A 283 5.75 6.90 11.60
N LEU A 284 4.64 7.07 10.86
CA LEU A 284 3.65 6.01 10.67
C LEU A 284 4.22 4.82 9.89
N GLY A 285 5.11 5.03 8.91
CA GLY A 285 5.83 3.96 8.23
C GLY A 285 6.77 3.19 9.15
N ALA A 286 7.54 3.89 9.99
CA ALA A 286 8.39 3.28 11.02
C ALA A 286 7.56 2.53 12.08
N PHE A 287 6.40 3.09 12.48
CA PHE A 287 5.43 2.41 13.34
C PHE A 287 4.91 1.13 12.67
N GLY A 288 4.63 1.16 11.38
CA GLY A 288 4.20 -0.02 10.61
C GLY A 288 5.25 -1.15 10.64
N ILE A 289 6.53 -0.81 10.49
CA ILE A 289 7.62 -1.79 10.61
C ILE A 289 7.70 -2.34 12.04
N PHE A 290 7.54 -1.49 13.07
CA PHE A 290 7.52 -1.90 14.48
C PHE A 290 6.39 -2.92 14.74
N ILE A 291 5.16 -2.65 14.30
CA ILE A 291 4.02 -3.57 14.47
C ILE A 291 4.27 -4.90 13.75
N ASN A 292 4.79 -4.87 12.53
CA ASN A 292 5.03 -6.08 11.73
C ASN A 292 6.16 -6.96 12.29
N ARG A 293 7.17 -6.37 12.97
CA ARG A 293 8.40 -7.09 13.38
C ARG A 293 8.42 -7.56 14.84
N GLY A 294 7.30 -7.67 15.48
CA GLY A 294 7.19 -8.16 16.85
C GLY A 294 6.52 -7.16 17.76
N GLY A 295 5.60 -6.37 17.21
CA GLY A 295 4.69 -5.54 17.99
C GLY A 295 3.89 -6.39 18.96
N PRO A 296 3.47 -5.80 20.08
CA PRO A 296 2.74 -6.52 21.14
C PRO A 296 1.28 -6.84 20.76
N VAL A 297 0.86 -6.51 19.51
CA VAL A 297 -0.51 -6.72 19.05
C VAL A 297 -0.56 -7.96 18.16
N PRO A 298 -1.39 -8.97 18.49
CA PRO A 298 -1.57 -10.17 17.68
C PRO A 298 -2.08 -9.82 16.26
N SER A 299 -1.52 -10.50 15.24
CA SER A 299 -1.93 -10.34 13.84
C SER A 299 -1.78 -11.66 13.10
N VAL A 300 -2.69 -11.91 12.17
CA VAL A 300 -2.60 -13.04 11.24
C VAL A 300 -1.42 -12.91 10.26
N HIS A 301 -0.86 -11.71 10.12
CA HIS A 301 0.31 -11.40 9.30
C HIS A 301 1.65 -11.48 10.07
N SER A 302 1.63 -11.82 11.36
CA SER A 302 2.84 -11.96 12.18
C SER A 302 3.48 -13.33 11.95
N PHE A 303 4.17 -13.51 10.83
CA PHE A 303 4.86 -14.76 10.48
C PHE A 303 6.15 -15.02 11.27
N GLY A 304 6.50 -14.17 12.22
CA GLY A 304 7.65 -14.31 13.10
C GLY A 304 7.61 -13.32 14.23
N ALA A 305 6.97 -13.68 15.35
CA ALA A 305 7.15 -12.93 16.59
C ALA A 305 8.64 -12.93 16.96
N SER A 306 9.27 -11.77 17.02
CA SER A 306 10.69 -11.63 17.30
C SER A 306 10.96 -10.53 18.33
N THR A 307 12.11 -10.62 19.00
CA THR A 307 12.61 -9.59 19.92
C THR A 307 13.00 -8.29 19.21
N LEU A 308 12.91 -8.24 17.87
CA LEU A 308 13.23 -7.06 17.06
C LEU A 308 12.30 -5.87 17.30
N GLY A 309 11.09 -6.09 17.83
CA GLY A 309 10.13 -5.03 18.08
C GLY A 309 10.69 -3.85 18.86
N TRP A 310 11.45 -4.10 19.95
CA TRP A 310 12.04 -3.04 20.75
C TRP A 310 13.06 -2.19 20.01
N VAL A 311 13.81 -2.80 19.09
CA VAL A 311 14.82 -2.10 18.27
C VAL A 311 14.13 -1.15 17.28
N PHE A 312 13.02 -1.61 16.67
CA PHE A 312 12.21 -0.77 15.77
C PHE A 312 11.43 0.30 16.53
N LEU A 313 10.97 0.03 17.75
CA LEU A 313 10.37 1.04 18.62
C LEU A 313 11.37 2.14 18.99
N LEU A 314 12.61 1.78 19.33
CA LEU A 314 13.67 2.74 19.58
C LEU A 314 13.98 3.57 18.32
N PHE A 315 14.07 2.94 17.16
CA PHE A 315 14.24 3.64 15.88
C PHE A 315 13.11 4.63 15.61
N LEU A 316 11.86 4.22 15.81
CA LEU A 316 10.68 5.08 15.70
C LEU A 316 10.78 6.28 16.64
N ALA A 317 11.06 6.05 17.92
CA ALA A 317 11.15 7.10 18.93
C ALA A 317 12.26 8.11 18.59
N VAL A 318 13.48 7.64 18.34
CA VAL A 318 14.65 8.49 18.05
C VAL A 318 14.42 9.28 16.74
N SER A 319 14.00 8.62 15.68
CA SER A 319 13.76 9.29 14.39
C SER A 319 12.63 10.33 14.46
N THR A 320 11.57 10.05 15.21
CA THR A 320 10.45 10.98 15.42
C THR A 320 10.89 12.18 16.26
N ILE A 321 11.60 11.97 17.37
CA ILE A 321 12.10 13.05 18.23
C ILE A 321 13.06 13.96 17.43
N ILE A 322 13.99 13.40 16.68
CA ILE A 322 14.93 14.18 15.88
C ILE A 322 14.22 14.97 14.78
N SER A 323 13.34 14.32 14.02
CA SER A 323 12.68 14.97 12.89
C SER A 323 11.72 16.08 13.31
N PHE A 324 10.89 15.85 14.33
CA PHE A 324 10.01 16.89 14.87
C PHE A 324 10.76 17.94 15.68
N GLY A 325 11.82 17.56 16.43
CA GLY A 325 12.70 18.51 17.09
C GLY A 325 13.33 19.50 16.10
N LEU A 326 13.86 18.99 14.97
CA LEU A 326 14.39 19.81 13.89
C LEU A 326 13.31 20.66 13.19
N PHE A 327 12.12 20.10 13.00
CA PHE A 327 10.98 20.81 12.46
C PHE A 327 10.60 22.03 13.35
N PHE A 328 10.44 21.85 14.65
CA PHE A 328 10.11 22.93 15.58
C PHE A 328 11.25 23.95 15.69
N TYR A 329 12.49 23.49 15.73
CA TYR A 329 13.66 24.38 15.73
C TYR A 329 13.73 25.31 14.50
N ARG A 330 13.33 24.78 13.33
CA ARG A 330 13.35 25.52 12.05
C ARG A 330 11.99 26.12 11.64
N MET A 331 10.98 26.04 12.49
CA MET A 331 9.60 26.42 12.16
C MET A 331 9.47 27.87 11.68
N SER A 332 10.29 28.78 12.18
CA SER A 332 10.32 30.19 11.75
C SER A 332 10.66 30.37 10.27
N LEU A 333 11.52 29.48 9.71
CA LEU A 333 11.92 29.51 8.30
C LEU A 333 10.84 28.95 7.36
N LEU A 334 9.87 28.21 7.92
CA LEU A 334 8.79 27.55 7.17
C LEU A 334 7.57 28.44 6.93
N LYS A 335 7.54 29.65 7.49
CA LYS A 335 6.40 30.56 7.34
C LYS A 335 6.19 30.90 5.86
N GLY A 336 5.00 30.58 5.34
CA GLY A 336 4.61 30.96 3.99
C GLY A 336 4.34 32.45 3.85
N SER A 337 4.54 32.98 2.66
CA SER A 337 4.25 34.38 2.33
C SER A 337 2.78 34.66 2.04
N THR A 338 1.97 33.63 1.84
CA THR A 338 0.57 33.70 1.44
C THR A 338 -0.34 33.01 2.45
N SER A 339 -1.42 33.69 2.86
CA SER A 339 -2.46 33.16 3.74
C SER A 339 -3.66 32.61 2.94
N LEU A 340 -4.51 31.84 3.61
CA LEU A 340 -5.78 31.39 3.05
C LEU A 340 -6.73 32.58 2.89
N GLU A 341 -7.17 32.83 1.65
CA GLU A 341 -7.98 34.02 1.32
C GLU A 341 -9.48 33.79 1.51
N SER A 342 -9.95 32.54 1.38
CA SER A 342 -11.36 32.17 1.51
C SER A 342 -11.53 30.72 1.92
N ALA A 343 -12.51 30.46 2.80
CA ALA A 343 -12.93 29.10 3.15
C ALA A 343 -13.61 28.36 1.98
N LEU A 344 -14.18 29.11 1.01
CA LEU A 344 -14.81 28.56 -0.20
C LEU A 344 -13.80 28.56 -1.36
N SER A 345 -12.62 27.98 -1.13
CA SER A 345 -11.55 27.90 -2.14
C SER A 345 -11.04 26.48 -2.28
N ARG A 346 -10.38 26.22 -3.41
CA ARG A 346 -9.72 24.91 -3.62
C ARG A 346 -8.62 24.66 -2.59
N GLU A 347 -7.91 25.71 -2.17
CA GLU A 347 -6.88 25.64 -1.12
C GLU A 347 -7.48 25.18 0.21
N ALA A 348 -8.64 25.73 0.60
CA ALA A 348 -9.36 25.32 1.79
C ALA A 348 -9.84 23.85 1.68
N ALA A 349 -10.34 23.45 0.52
CA ALA A 349 -10.74 22.06 0.28
C ALA A 349 -9.57 21.09 0.45
N PHE A 350 -8.36 21.43 -0.03
CA PHE A 350 -7.16 20.62 0.22
C PHE A 350 -6.78 20.53 1.70
N LEU A 351 -6.94 21.61 2.45
CA LEU A 351 -6.68 21.61 3.89
C LEU A 351 -7.66 20.70 4.62
N VAL A 352 -8.97 20.81 4.31
CA VAL A 352 -10.01 19.96 4.91
C VAL A 352 -9.79 18.49 4.51
N ASN A 353 -9.45 18.21 3.26
CA ASN A 353 -9.06 16.86 2.81
C ASN A 353 -7.92 16.28 3.65
N ASN A 354 -6.88 17.06 3.91
CA ASN A 354 -5.76 16.62 4.74
C ASN A 354 -6.18 16.33 6.18
N LEU A 355 -7.11 17.12 6.74
CA LEU A 355 -7.66 16.90 8.07
C LEU A 355 -8.46 15.59 8.14
N PHE A 356 -9.30 15.29 7.14
CA PHE A 356 -10.00 14.00 7.06
C PHE A 356 -9.03 12.83 6.97
N LEU A 357 -8.02 12.90 6.10
CA LEU A 357 -7.02 11.84 5.94
C LEU A 357 -6.24 11.60 7.25
N LEU A 358 -5.83 12.67 7.94
CA LEU A 358 -5.15 12.54 9.22
C LEU A 358 -6.08 12.06 10.34
N ALA A 359 -7.37 12.44 10.32
CA ALA A 359 -8.35 11.94 11.28
C ALA A 359 -8.55 10.42 11.11
N ILE A 360 -8.71 9.92 9.87
CA ILE A 360 -8.78 8.49 9.60
C ILE A 360 -7.50 7.78 10.09
N ALA A 361 -6.32 8.33 9.78
CA ALA A 361 -5.05 7.77 10.24
C ALA A 361 -4.95 7.75 11.77
N PHE A 362 -5.40 8.82 12.44
CA PHE A 362 -5.39 8.92 13.90
C PHE A 362 -6.32 7.91 14.57
N PHE A 363 -7.58 7.81 14.11
CA PHE A 363 -8.52 6.85 14.68
C PHE A 363 -8.13 5.40 14.39
N THR A 364 -7.51 5.16 13.23
CA THR A 364 -6.93 3.85 12.92
C THR A 364 -5.76 3.53 13.85
N LEU A 365 -4.83 4.49 14.07
CA LEU A 365 -3.73 4.36 15.04
C LEU A 365 -4.24 4.10 16.44
N TRP A 366 -5.27 4.85 16.88
CA TRP A 366 -5.88 4.67 18.20
C TRP A 366 -6.37 3.24 18.39
N GLY A 367 -7.10 2.68 17.42
CA GLY A 367 -7.58 1.29 17.49
C GLY A 367 -6.43 0.27 17.55
N VAL A 368 -5.31 0.50 16.84
CA VAL A 368 -4.14 -0.39 16.86
C VAL A 368 -3.39 -0.33 18.20
N VAL A 369 -3.27 0.84 18.82
CA VAL A 369 -2.54 0.99 20.10
C VAL A 369 -3.42 0.77 21.32
N PHE A 370 -4.73 0.78 21.18
CA PHE A 370 -5.67 0.66 22.29
C PHE A 370 -5.48 -0.62 23.12
N PRO A 371 -5.26 -1.81 22.54
CA PRO A 371 -4.96 -3.03 23.29
C PRO A 371 -3.76 -2.88 24.24
N ILE A 372 -2.72 -2.20 23.80
CA ILE A 372 -1.52 -1.91 24.62
C ILE A 372 -1.86 -0.97 25.78
N ILE A 373 -2.63 0.08 25.48
CA ILE A 373 -3.04 1.06 26.50
C ILE A 373 -3.95 0.39 27.54
N SER A 374 -4.93 -0.43 27.14
CA SER A 374 -5.82 -1.13 28.04
C SER A 374 -5.06 -2.10 28.94
N GLU A 375 -4.11 -2.86 28.40
CA GLU A 375 -3.27 -3.78 29.17
C GLU A 375 -2.45 -3.03 30.25
N ILE A 376 -1.82 -1.91 29.90
CA ILE A 376 -1.04 -1.11 30.85
C ILE A 376 -1.93 -0.49 31.93
N THR A 377 -3.15 -0.06 31.60
CA THR A 377 -4.03 0.70 32.53
C THR A 377 -4.95 -0.19 33.35
N THR A 378 -5.43 -1.30 32.80
CA THR A 378 -6.43 -2.18 33.44
C THR A 378 -5.90 -3.58 33.74
N GLY A 379 -4.74 -3.95 33.19
CA GLY A 379 -4.21 -5.31 33.25
C GLY A 379 -4.88 -6.29 32.27
N GLU A 380 -5.85 -5.82 31.48
CA GLU A 380 -6.57 -6.64 30.50
C GLU A 380 -6.34 -6.12 29.08
N THR A 381 -6.07 -7.03 28.14
CA THR A 381 -5.90 -6.71 26.72
C THR A 381 -7.27 -6.63 26.05
N ILE A 382 -7.80 -5.43 25.80
CA ILE A 382 -9.06 -5.21 25.12
C ILE A 382 -8.76 -4.96 23.63
N THR A 383 -9.12 -5.94 22.77
CA THR A 383 -8.95 -5.81 21.33
C THR A 383 -10.06 -4.97 20.70
N VAL A 384 -9.69 -4.15 19.71
CA VAL A 384 -10.62 -3.31 18.95
C VAL A 384 -10.88 -3.98 17.60
N GLY A 385 -12.12 -4.37 17.37
CA GLY A 385 -12.54 -5.09 16.17
C GLY A 385 -13.09 -4.20 15.05
N GLU A 386 -13.48 -4.85 13.96
CA GLU A 386 -14.05 -4.25 12.75
C GLU A 386 -15.18 -3.22 13.01
N PRO A 387 -16.15 -3.46 13.93
CA PRO A 387 -17.23 -2.51 14.18
C PRO A 387 -16.76 -1.10 14.55
N TYR A 388 -15.70 -1.00 15.37
CA TYR A 388 -15.13 0.29 15.73
C TYR A 388 -14.61 1.04 14.50
N TYR A 389 -13.77 0.37 13.70
CA TYR A 389 -13.17 0.99 12.53
C TYR A 389 -14.22 1.41 11.50
N ASN A 390 -15.22 0.59 11.27
CA ASN A 390 -16.31 0.87 10.34
C ASN A 390 -17.18 2.04 10.80
N GLN A 391 -17.50 2.11 12.10
CA GLN A 391 -18.31 3.20 12.65
C GLN A 391 -17.59 4.55 12.64
N VAL A 392 -16.28 4.56 12.91
CA VAL A 392 -15.52 5.81 13.01
C VAL A 392 -14.99 6.24 11.63
N ASN A 393 -14.35 5.34 10.89
CA ASN A 393 -13.72 5.68 9.62
C ASN A 393 -14.73 5.78 8.46
N GLY A 394 -15.83 5.01 8.48
CA GLY A 394 -16.82 5.02 7.41
C GLY A 394 -17.37 6.42 7.09
N PRO A 395 -17.91 7.17 8.05
CA PRO A 395 -18.37 8.54 7.83
C PRO A 395 -17.27 9.49 7.35
N LEU A 396 -16.04 9.36 7.87
CA LEU A 396 -14.90 10.16 7.44
C LEU A 396 -14.51 9.87 5.99
N MET A 397 -14.52 8.60 5.58
CA MET A 397 -14.26 8.20 4.18
C MET A 397 -15.35 8.71 3.23
N LEU A 398 -16.62 8.67 3.62
CA LEU A 398 -17.71 9.27 2.83
C LEU A 398 -17.53 10.78 2.68
N GLY A 399 -17.14 11.47 3.75
CA GLY A 399 -16.79 12.89 3.71
C GLY A 399 -15.61 13.18 2.78
N LEU A 400 -14.60 12.32 2.78
CA LEU A 400 -13.44 12.42 1.90
C LEU A 400 -13.83 12.25 0.42
N ILE A 401 -14.69 11.27 0.08
CA ILE A 401 -15.20 11.07 -1.28
C ILE A 401 -16.08 12.24 -1.72
N CYS A 402 -16.89 12.79 -0.80
CA CYS A 402 -17.65 14.01 -1.07
C CYS A 402 -16.73 15.19 -1.42
N LEU A 403 -15.66 15.40 -0.66
CA LEU A 403 -14.66 16.43 -0.96
C LEU A 403 -13.93 16.17 -2.29
N MET A 404 -13.69 14.90 -2.63
CA MET A 404 -13.13 14.52 -3.93
C MET A 404 -14.05 14.93 -5.09
N GLY A 405 -15.37 14.91 -4.89
CA GLY A 405 -16.34 15.42 -5.86
C GLY A 405 -16.41 16.95 -5.93
N ILE A 406 -16.36 17.63 -4.81
CA ILE A 406 -16.56 19.08 -4.73
C ILE A 406 -15.25 19.85 -4.99
N GLY A 407 -14.14 19.43 -4.39
CA GLY A 407 -12.86 20.14 -4.36
C GLY A 407 -12.32 20.52 -5.74
N PRO A 408 -12.28 19.62 -6.74
CA PRO A 408 -11.81 19.95 -8.08
C PRO A 408 -12.61 21.02 -8.80
N LEU A 409 -13.87 21.23 -8.44
CA LEU A 409 -14.76 22.21 -9.05
C LEU A 409 -14.57 23.61 -8.46
N LEU A 410 -14.07 23.71 -7.21
CA LEU A 410 -13.89 24.99 -6.55
C LEU A 410 -12.82 25.85 -7.25
N PRO A 411 -13.03 27.19 -7.31
CA PRO A 411 -12.03 28.12 -7.80
C PRO A 411 -10.80 28.22 -6.88
N TRP A 412 -9.67 28.65 -7.43
CA TRP A 412 -8.52 29.07 -6.65
C TRP A 412 -8.72 30.48 -6.07
N ARG A 413 -8.16 30.75 -4.87
CA ARG A 413 -8.19 32.02 -4.13
C ARG A 413 -9.55 32.33 -3.53
N LYS A 414 -10.31 33.22 -4.15
CA LYS A 414 -11.59 33.75 -3.65
C LYS A 414 -12.74 33.23 -4.51
N SER A 415 -13.81 32.79 -3.85
CA SER A 415 -15.10 32.60 -4.47
C SER A 415 -16.21 33.04 -3.51
N ASN A 416 -17.39 33.35 -4.03
CA ASN A 416 -18.59 33.61 -3.27
C ASN A 416 -19.59 32.45 -3.40
N LEU A 417 -20.54 32.38 -2.50
CA LEU A 417 -21.58 31.34 -2.48
C LEU A 417 -22.34 31.22 -3.81
N SER A 418 -22.64 32.35 -4.47
CA SER A 418 -23.35 32.36 -5.75
C SER A 418 -22.56 31.66 -6.86
N GLN A 419 -21.23 31.88 -6.91
CA GLN A 419 -20.35 31.21 -7.87
C GLN A 419 -20.26 29.72 -7.59
N VAL A 420 -20.09 29.34 -6.32
CA VAL A 420 -20.02 27.93 -5.90
C VAL A 420 -21.33 27.21 -6.23
N ASN A 421 -22.48 27.78 -5.88
CA ASN A 421 -23.78 27.20 -6.20
C ASN A 421 -23.95 27.01 -7.71
N ARG A 422 -23.58 28.00 -8.53
CA ARG A 422 -23.68 27.90 -10.00
C ARG A 422 -22.81 26.76 -10.58
N ILE A 423 -21.66 26.48 -9.95
CA ILE A 423 -20.77 25.42 -10.41
C ILE A 423 -21.28 24.03 -9.97
N LEU A 424 -21.85 23.94 -8.78
CA LEU A 424 -22.28 22.70 -8.16
C LEU A 424 -23.69 22.25 -8.56
N ILE A 425 -24.58 23.16 -9.03
CA ILE A 425 -25.98 22.84 -9.31
C ILE A 425 -26.12 21.67 -10.30
N VAL A 426 -25.39 21.70 -11.41
CA VAL A 426 -25.45 20.63 -12.43
C VAL A 426 -24.95 19.29 -11.90
N PRO A 427 -23.76 19.19 -11.24
CA PRO A 427 -23.34 17.96 -10.61
C PRO A 427 -24.31 17.44 -9.57
N LEU A 428 -24.86 18.29 -8.70
CA LEU A 428 -25.79 17.88 -7.65
C LEU A 428 -27.13 17.38 -8.21
N ASP A 429 -27.73 18.13 -9.16
CA ASP A 429 -28.98 17.74 -9.80
C ASP A 429 -28.81 16.41 -10.56
N SER A 430 -27.73 16.27 -11.33
CA SER A 430 -27.42 15.03 -12.05
C SER A 430 -27.19 13.86 -11.08
N THR A 431 -26.49 14.10 -9.97
CA THR A 431 -26.29 13.09 -8.92
C THR A 431 -27.62 12.65 -8.33
N THR A 432 -28.47 13.60 -7.98
CA THR A 432 -29.80 13.31 -7.41
C THR A 432 -30.65 12.43 -8.34
N ILE A 433 -30.68 12.77 -9.64
CA ILE A 433 -31.41 11.98 -10.64
C ILE A 433 -30.85 10.56 -10.74
N VAL A 434 -29.50 10.41 -10.81
CA VAL A 434 -28.86 9.09 -10.92
C VAL A 434 -29.09 8.26 -9.65
N VAL A 435 -28.97 8.86 -8.47
CA VAL A 435 -29.20 8.18 -7.18
C VAL A 435 -30.64 7.69 -7.06
N ILE A 436 -31.62 8.54 -7.40
CA ILE A 436 -33.04 8.15 -7.39
C ILE A 436 -33.27 7.00 -8.38
N ALA A 437 -32.73 7.10 -9.60
CA ALA A 437 -32.90 6.06 -10.61
C ALA A 437 -32.27 4.72 -10.16
N ILE A 438 -31.07 4.73 -9.64
CA ILE A 438 -30.39 3.52 -9.13
C ILE A 438 -31.16 2.95 -7.93
N SER A 439 -31.56 3.79 -6.98
CA SER A 439 -32.27 3.34 -5.77
C SER A 439 -33.62 2.70 -6.10
N LEU A 440 -34.36 3.24 -7.07
CA LEU A 440 -35.62 2.67 -7.52
C LEU A 440 -35.44 1.38 -8.35
N LEU A 441 -34.42 1.36 -9.23
CA LEU A 441 -34.17 0.21 -10.11
C LEU A 441 -33.71 -1.02 -9.32
N PHE A 442 -32.84 -0.82 -8.33
CA PHE A 442 -32.24 -1.89 -7.51
C PHE A 442 -32.87 -1.99 -6.12
N GLN A 443 -33.97 -1.27 -5.85
CA GLN A 443 -34.68 -1.27 -4.57
C GLN A 443 -33.79 -1.01 -3.35
N ILE A 444 -32.85 -0.09 -3.49
CA ILE A 444 -31.88 0.24 -2.44
C ILE A 444 -32.54 1.07 -1.35
N THR A 445 -32.63 0.52 -0.13
CA THR A 445 -33.31 1.16 1.01
C THR A 445 -32.36 1.57 2.13
N LYS A 446 -31.13 1.02 2.19
CA LYS A 446 -30.17 1.29 3.26
C LYS A 446 -29.60 2.72 3.13
N PRO A 447 -29.82 3.63 4.12
CA PRO A 447 -29.43 5.04 3.98
C PRO A 447 -27.92 5.25 3.73
N ILE A 448 -27.08 4.47 4.40
CA ILE A 448 -25.62 4.56 4.27
C ILE A 448 -25.17 4.23 2.84
N VAL A 449 -25.82 3.26 2.18
CA VAL A 449 -25.53 2.90 0.78
C VAL A 449 -25.99 4.01 -0.17
N ILE A 450 -27.19 4.59 0.07
CA ILE A 450 -27.69 5.72 -0.73
C ILE A 450 -26.72 6.90 -0.65
N ILE A 451 -26.22 7.23 0.55
CA ILE A 451 -25.20 8.28 0.74
C ILE A 451 -23.90 7.91 0.02
N GLY A 452 -23.44 6.66 0.15
CA GLY A 452 -22.23 6.18 -0.52
C GLY A 452 -22.33 6.27 -2.04
N ILE A 453 -23.45 5.86 -2.63
CA ILE A 453 -23.73 6.00 -4.06
C ILE A 453 -23.77 7.50 -4.44
N ALA A 454 -24.40 8.35 -3.63
CA ALA A 454 -24.51 9.77 -3.89
C ALA A 454 -23.14 10.46 -3.96
N VAL A 455 -22.28 10.26 -2.94
CA VAL A 455 -20.96 10.91 -2.93
C VAL A 455 -20.03 10.36 -4.02
N SER A 456 -20.10 9.06 -4.32
CA SER A 456 -19.31 8.42 -5.38
C SER A 456 -19.78 8.87 -6.77
N THR A 457 -21.08 8.97 -6.99
CA THR A 457 -21.67 9.49 -8.24
C THR A 457 -21.33 10.96 -8.43
N LEU A 458 -21.41 11.79 -7.37
CA LEU A 458 -21.00 13.19 -7.40
C LEU A 458 -19.55 13.33 -7.84
N ALA A 459 -18.65 12.51 -7.27
CA ALA A 459 -17.24 12.52 -7.62
C ALA A 459 -17.03 12.11 -9.09
N ALA A 460 -17.72 11.08 -9.57
CA ALA A 460 -17.65 10.65 -10.97
C ALA A 460 -18.13 11.74 -11.93
N ILE A 461 -19.31 12.30 -11.69
CA ILE A 461 -19.89 13.37 -12.53
C ILE A 461 -18.95 14.58 -12.57
N SER A 462 -18.35 14.95 -11.43
CA SER A 462 -17.42 16.07 -11.34
C SER A 462 -16.16 15.85 -12.18
N VAL A 463 -15.59 14.65 -12.15
CA VAL A 463 -14.43 14.28 -12.98
C VAL A 463 -14.79 14.32 -14.48
N PHE A 464 -15.90 13.72 -14.87
CA PHE A 464 -16.35 13.73 -16.27
C PHE A 464 -16.69 15.12 -16.77
N GLN A 465 -17.32 15.96 -15.94
CA GLN A 465 -17.59 17.37 -16.27
C GLN A 465 -16.31 18.16 -16.55
N GLU A 466 -15.28 17.98 -15.73
CA GLU A 466 -13.98 18.60 -15.92
C GLU A 466 -13.29 18.11 -17.22
N TRP A 467 -13.40 16.83 -17.54
CA TRP A 467 -12.88 16.29 -18.79
C TRP A 467 -13.62 16.86 -20.01
N ILE A 468 -14.95 16.87 -19.98
CA ILE A 468 -15.77 17.38 -21.09
C ILE A 468 -15.51 18.87 -21.32
N ARG A 469 -15.51 19.67 -20.24
CA ARG A 469 -15.22 21.13 -20.32
C ARG A 469 -13.83 21.40 -20.87
N GLY A 470 -12.83 20.69 -20.33
CA GLY A 470 -11.44 20.84 -20.77
C GLY A 470 -11.23 20.45 -22.24
N THR A 471 -11.86 19.33 -22.66
CA THR A 471 -11.77 18.85 -24.05
C THR A 471 -12.45 19.81 -25.02
N LYS A 472 -13.65 20.33 -24.71
CA LYS A 472 -14.34 21.32 -25.53
C LYS A 472 -13.51 22.59 -25.69
N ALA A 473 -12.96 23.11 -24.57
CA ALA A 473 -12.10 24.28 -24.61
C ALA A 473 -10.84 24.04 -25.47
N ARG A 474 -10.24 22.85 -25.37
CA ARG A 474 -9.08 22.48 -26.17
C ARG A 474 -9.42 22.31 -27.64
N GLN A 475 -10.55 21.69 -27.94
CA GLN A 475 -11.07 21.56 -29.31
C GLN A 475 -11.25 22.93 -29.96
N SER A 476 -11.94 23.84 -29.28
CA SER A 476 -12.19 25.21 -29.78
C SER A 476 -10.89 25.99 -30.02
N SER A 477 -9.85 25.77 -29.20
CA SER A 477 -8.56 26.47 -29.34
C SER A 477 -7.62 25.88 -30.40
N THR A 478 -7.76 24.60 -30.73
CA THR A 478 -6.83 23.88 -31.64
C THR A 478 -7.44 23.49 -32.97
N GLY A 479 -8.79 23.50 -33.11
CA GLY A 479 -9.51 23.03 -34.29
C GLY A 479 -9.46 21.52 -34.52
N ARG A 480 -8.87 20.74 -33.59
CA ARG A 480 -8.73 19.28 -33.68
C ARG A 480 -10.04 18.57 -33.38
N ASN A 481 -10.15 17.32 -33.85
CA ASN A 481 -11.29 16.48 -33.48
C ASN A 481 -11.31 16.21 -31.95
N TYR A 482 -12.47 15.79 -31.43
CA TYR A 482 -12.71 15.66 -29.97
C TYR A 482 -11.74 14.69 -29.29
N LEU A 483 -11.44 13.53 -29.90
CA LEU A 483 -10.53 12.53 -29.32
C LEU A 483 -9.08 13.03 -29.25
N LEU A 484 -8.59 13.68 -30.30
CA LEU A 484 -7.25 14.28 -30.27
C LEU A 484 -7.17 15.45 -29.30
N ALA A 485 -8.22 16.26 -29.18
CA ALA A 485 -8.30 17.34 -28.20
C ALA A 485 -8.30 16.78 -26.76
N PHE A 486 -8.94 15.63 -26.50
CA PHE A 486 -8.88 14.92 -25.22
C PHE A 486 -7.47 14.43 -24.89
N CYS A 487 -6.80 13.79 -25.84
CA CYS A 487 -5.40 13.36 -25.65
C CYS A 487 -4.48 14.55 -25.38
N ASP A 488 -4.62 15.63 -26.17
CA ASP A 488 -3.87 16.87 -25.97
C ASP A 488 -4.13 17.51 -24.61
N LEU A 489 -5.37 17.42 -24.10
CA LEU A 489 -5.75 17.91 -22.79
C LEU A 489 -4.98 17.17 -21.67
N ILE A 490 -4.99 15.83 -21.71
CA ILE A 490 -4.26 15.01 -20.75
C ILE A 490 -2.77 15.33 -20.80
N LEU A 491 -2.19 15.35 -21.99
CA LEU A 491 -0.77 15.64 -22.20
C LEU A 491 -0.35 17.03 -21.77
N ALA A 492 -1.24 18.03 -21.80
CA ALA A 492 -0.96 19.41 -21.38
C ALA A 492 -0.88 19.56 -19.87
N ASN A 493 -1.63 18.78 -19.08
CA ASN A 493 -1.63 18.87 -17.62
C ASN A 493 -1.72 17.49 -16.96
N ARG A 494 -0.74 16.66 -17.24
CA ARG A 494 -0.66 15.25 -16.79
C ARG A 494 -0.86 15.05 -15.31
N PRO A 495 -0.27 15.86 -14.39
CA PRO A 495 -0.51 15.66 -12.96
C PRO A 495 -1.99 15.79 -12.56
N ARG A 496 -2.73 16.70 -13.21
CA ARG A 496 -4.16 16.89 -12.94
C ARG A 496 -5.00 15.73 -13.47
N TYR A 497 -4.80 15.39 -14.74
CA TYR A 497 -5.62 14.35 -15.40
C TYR A 497 -5.24 12.95 -14.99
N GLY A 498 -3.95 12.69 -14.68
CA GLY A 498 -3.53 11.47 -14.01
C GLY A 498 -4.19 11.31 -12.64
N GLY A 499 -4.28 12.38 -11.85
CA GLY A 499 -5.02 12.39 -10.59
C GLY A 499 -6.51 12.07 -10.77
N TYR A 500 -7.16 12.55 -11.84
CA TYR A 500 -8.56 12.21 -12.12
C TYR A 500 -8.75 10.73 -12.50
N ILE A 501 -7.80 10.11 -13.18
CA ILE A 501 -7.81 8.67 -13.43
C ILE A 501 -7.72 7.89 -12.10
N VAL A 502 -6.86 8.33 -11.18
CA VAL A 502 -6.77 7.76 -9.82
C VAL A 502 -8.09 7.96 -9.06
N HIS A 503 -8.73 9.12 -9.14
CA HIS A 503 -10.01 9.36 -8.50
C HIS A 503 -11.11 8.40 -9.01
N ILE A 504 -11.12 8.07 -10.30
CA ILE A 504 -12.01 7.02 -10.84
C ILE A 504 -11.70 5.67 -10.20
N ALA A 505 -10.43 5.31 -10.03
CA ALA A 505 -10.05 4.07 -9.34
C ALA A 505 -10.59 4.03 -7.89
N ILE A 506 -10.51 5.13 -7.16
CA ILE A 506 -11.04 5.23 -5.79
C ILE A 506 -12.58 5.11 -5.80
N ILE A 507 -13.26 5.66 -6.79
CA ILE A 507 -14.72 5.51 -6.96
C ILE A 507 -15.08 4.04 -7.23
N MET A 508 -14.32 3.34 -8.10
CA MET A 508 -14.51 1.91 -8.37
C MET A 508 -14.32 1.09 -7.09
N LEU A 509 -13.27 1.38 -6.31
CA LEU A 509 -13.03 0.76 -5.02
C LEU A 509 -14.20 0.98 -4.06
N ALA A 510 -14.71 2.22 -3.96
CA ALA A 510 -15.85 2.56 -3.10
C ALA A 510 -17.13 1.81 -3.51
N PHE A 511 -17.44 1.69 -4.81
CA PHE A 511 -18.58 0.89 -5.28
C PHE A 511 -18.42 -0.59 -4.94
N GLY A 512 -17.23 -1.15 -5.12
CA GLY A 512 -16.95 -2.54 -4.73
C GLY A 512 -17.17 -2.79 -3.25
N ILE A 513 -16.67 -1.90 -2.38
CA ILE A 513 -16.88 -1.98 -0.92
C ILE A 513 -18.36 -1.84 -0.56
N LEU A 514 -19.08 -0.88 -1.15
CA LEU A 514 -20.51 -0.69 -0.87
C LEU A 514 -21.33 -1.92 -1.24
N GLY A 515 -21.07 -2.53 -2.39
CA GLY A 515 -21.76 -3.75 -2.83
C GLY A 515 -21.48 -4.91 -1.89
N SER A 516 -20.22 -5.27 -1.72
CA SER A 516 -19.81 -6.45 -0.96
C SER A 516 -20.04 -6.35 0.55
N SER A 517 -20.00 -5.14 1.15
CA SER A 517 -20.21 -4.99 2.59
C SER A 517 -21.68 -4.89 2.99
N PHE A 518 -22.58 -4.53 2.09
CA PHE A 518 -23.97 -4.27 2.46
C PHE A 518 -24.99 -5.19 1.78
N TYR A 519 -24.60 -5.89 0.72
CA TYR A 519 -25.45 -6.76 -0.08
C TYR A 519 -24.86 -8.14 -0.33
N ASN A 520 -23.89 -8.56 0.49
CA ASN A 520 -23.43 -9.94 0.49
C ASN A 520 -24.52 -10.86 1.05
N SER A 521 -24.63 -12.06 0.46
CA SER A 521 -25.42 -13.17 0.97
C SER A 521 -24.49 -14.28 1.41
N GLU A 522 -24.82 -14.94 2.53
CA GLU A 522 -24.00 -16.00 3.12
C GLU A 522 -24.86 -17.17 3.55
N LYS A 523 -24.35 -18.39 3.34
CA LYS A 523 -25.00 -19.63 3.75
C LYS A 523 -23.98 -20.67 4.15
N ASP A 524 -24.10 -21.19 5.39
CA ASP A 524 -23.36 -22.36 5.86
C ASP A 524 -24.23 -23.61 5.68
N VAL A 525 -23.69 -24.68 5.08
CA VAL A 525 -24.44 -25.88 4.74
C VAL A 525 -23.56 -27.14 4.78
N PHE A 526 -24.18 -28.27 5.18
CA PHE A 526 -23.62 -29.58 4.99
C PHE A 526 -24.30 -30.23 3.77
N LEU A 527 -23.49 -30.75 2.84
CA LEU A 527 -23.99 -31.42 1.63
C LEU A 527 -23.39 -32.83 1.55
N ALA A 528 -24.25 -33.80 1.32
CA ALA A 528 -23.84 -35.14 0.89
C ALA A 528 -23.51 -35.15 -0.62
N ILE A 529 -22.72 -36.11 -1.07
CA ILE A 529 -22.42 -36.26 -2.51
C ILE A 529 -23.71 -36.46 -3.29
N GLY A 530 -23.94 -35.62 -4.33
CA GLY A 530 -25.14 -35.57 -5.14
C GLY A 530 -26.23 -34.62 -4.60
N GLU A 531 -26.03 -34.05 -3.41
CA GLU A 531 -26.95 -33.07 -2.84
C GLU A 531 -26.64 -31.66 -3.34
N SER A 532 -27.67 -30.85 -3.47
CA SER A 532 -27.59 -29.47 -3.94
C SER A 532 -28.15 -28.47 -2.92
N THR A 533 -27.65 -27.24 -2.97
CA THR A 533 -28.16 -26.11 -2.19
C THR A 533 -28.33 -24.89 -3.07
N GLU A 534 -29.24 -24.00 -2.67
CA GLU A 534 -29.51 -22.74 -3.37
C GLU A 534 -29.08 -21.54 -2.52
N ILE A 535 -28.50 -20.54 -3.18
CA ILE A 535 -28.22 -19.23 -2.63
C ILE A 535 -28.41 -18.19 -3.74
N GLU A 536 -29.25 -17.18 -3.52
CA GLU A 536 -29.70 -16.25 -4.56
C GLU A 536 -30.18 -17.03 -5.81
N ASP A 537 -29.68 -16.71 -6.99
CA ASP A 537 -30.00 -17.40 -8.24
C ASP A 537 -29.10 -18.61 -8.53
N TYR A 538 -28.19 -18.98 -7.61
CA TYR A 538 -27.25 -20.09 -7.81
C TYR A 538 -27.76 -21.37 -7.17
N SER A 539 -27.67 -22.48 -7.92
CA SER A 539 -27.77 -23.84 -7.39
C SER A 539 -26.39 -24.50 -7.47
N ILE A 540 -25.98 -25.09 -6.37
CA ILE A 540 -24.63 -25.65 -6.15
C ILE A 540 -24.81 -27.09 -5.74
N GLU A 541 -24.37 -28.03 -6.60
CA GLU A 541 -24.40 -29.47 -6.36
C GLU A 541 -23.02 -29.96 -5.96
N PHE A 542 -22.91 -30.67 -4.85
CA PHE A 542 -21.67 -31.30 -4.42
C PHE A 542 -21.51 -32.65 -5.14
N THR A 543 -20.55 -32.74 -6.06
CA THR A 543 -20.36 -33.91 -6.91
C THR A 543 -19.38 -34.95 -6.35
N GLY A 544 -18.41 -34.54 -5.49
CA GLY A 544 -17.48 -35.46 -4.86
C GLY A 544 -16.24 -34.79 -4.27
N ILE A 545 -15.41 -35.60 -3.62
CA ILE A 545 -14.09 -35.18 -3.11
C ILE A 545 -13.02 -36.00 -3.80
N ARG A 546 -12.04 -35.34 -4.36
CA ARG A 546 -10.80 -35.95 -4.83
C ARG A 546 -9.64 -35.62 -3.89
N THR A 547 -8.75 -36.58 -3.66
CA THR A 547 -7.57 -36.39 -2.82
C THR A 547 -6.32 -36.54 -3.67
N GLU A 548 -5.43 -35.58 -3.60
CA GLU A 548 -4.14 -35.60 -4.28
C GLU A 548 -3.03 -35.55 -3.23
N ILE A 549 -2.04 -36.46 -3.35
CA ILE A 549 -0.95 -36.61 -2.39
C ILE A 549 0.33 -36.04 -3.03
N PHE A 550 0.92 -35.05 -2.39
CA PHE A 550 2.20 -34.45 -2.74
C PHE A 550 3.25 -34.78 -1.68
N PRO A 551 4.54 -34.64 -1.96
CA PRO A 551 5.60 -34.94 -1.00
C PRO A 551 5.54 -34.09 0.29
N ASP A 552 5.03 -32.88 0.20
CA ASP A 552 4.96 -31.90 1.30
C ASP A 552 3.56 -31.71 1.89
N ARG A 553 2.50 -32.19 1.20
CA ARG A 553 1.10 -31.97 1.58
C ARG A 553 0.14 -32.97 1.00
N THR A 554 -1.03 -33.07 1.60
CA THR A 554 -2.20 -33.74 1.04
C THR A 554 -3.25 -32.70 0.70
N GLU A 555 -3.73 -32.71 -0.54
CA GLU A 555 -4.78 -31.81 -1.01
C GLU A 555 -6.11 -32.55 -1.12
N ARG A 556 -7.18 -31.98 -0.57
CA ARG A 556 -8.55 -32.40 -0.76
C ARG A 556 -9.29 -31.35 -1.54
N ILE A 557 -9.94 -31.74 -2.61
CA ILE A 557 -10.66 -30.84 -3.51
C ILE A 557 -12.10 -31.32 -3.58
N ALA A 558 -13.01 -30.48 -3.10
CA ALA A 558 -14.45 -30.69 -3.23
C ALA A 558 -14.90 -30.12 -4.57
N ASP A 559 -15.34 -30.98 -5.46
CA ASP A 559 -15.83 -30.59 -6.79
C ASP A 559 -17.33 -30.24 -6.69
N LEU A 560 -17.66 -29.06 -7.22
CA LEU A 560 -19.00 -28.45 -7.13
C LEU A 560 -19.47 -28.08 -8.53
N LYS A 561 -20.67 -28.54 -8.92
CA LYS A 561 -21.34 -28.15 -10.15
C LYS A 561 -22.22 -26.94 -9.88
N ILE A 562 -22.07 -25.90 -10.70
CA ILE A 562 -22.75 -24.62 -10.52
C ILE A 562 -23.74 -24.38 -11.65
N THR A 563 -24.97 -24.02 -11.29
CA THR A 563 -25.98 -23.52 -12.22
C THR A 563 -26.51 -22.18 -11.73
N LYS A 564 -26.96 -21.32 -12.65
CA LYS A 564 -27.62 -20.04 -12.34
C LYS A 564 -28.90 -19.95 -13.16
N GLY A 565 -30.06 -20.06 -12.47
CA GLY A 565 -31.31 -20.30 -13.14
C GLY A 565 -31.22 -21.58 -13.98
N ASP A 566 -31.56 -21.50 -15.28
CA ASP A 566 -31.52 -22.63 -16.21
C ASP A 566 -30.13 -22.82 -16.88
N ASN A 567 -29.14 -21.95 -16.58
CA ASN A 567 -27.84 -21.98 -17.23
C ASN A 567 -26.82 -22.75 -16.41
N GLU A 568 -26.25 -23.80 -16.99
CA GLU A 568 -25.11 -24.50 -16.41
C GLU A 568 -23.83 -23.66 -16.58
N LEU A 569 -23.17 -23.34 -15.46
CA LEU A 569 -21.96 -22.50 -15.45
C LEU A 569 -20.66 -23.30 -15.39
N GLY A 570 -20.77 -24.63 -15.32
CA GLY A 570 -19.65 -25.57 -15.18
C GLY A 570 -19.32 -25.93 -13.74
N SER A 571 -18.12 -26.51 -13.51
CA SER A 571 -17.69 -26.97 -12.20
C SER A 571 -16.56 -26.11 -11.64
N ILE A 572 -16.51 -25.96 -10.31
CA ILE A 572 -15.43 -25.34 -9.56
C ILE A 572 -14.97 -26.29 -8.45
N GLY A 573 -13.69 -26.20 -8.04
CA GLY A 573 -13.15 -27.02 -6.96
C GLY A 573 -12.74 -26.15 -5.77
N ALA A 574 -13.37 -26.38 -4.60
CA ALA A 574 -12.95 -25.78 -3.34
C ALA A 574 -11.84 -26.64 -2.71
N TRP A 575 -10.74 -26.01 -2.35
CA TRP A 575 -9.49 -26.69 -2.04
C TRP A 575 -9.12 -26.58 -0.56
N GLN A 576 -8.58 -27.67 0.00
CA GLN A 576 -8.05 -27.74 1.35
C GLN A 576 -6.75 -28.52 1.35
N GLY A 577 -5.67 -27.92 1.86
CA GLY A 577 -4.34 -28.53 1.94
C GLY A 577 -3.93 -28.78 3.38
N ILE A 578 -3.51 -30.03 3.67
CA ILE A 578 -2.98 -30.44 4.96
C ILE A 578 -1.46 -30.48 4.83
N TYR A 579 -0.76 -29.68 5.63
CA TYR A 579 0.70 -29.55 5.63
C TYR A 579 1.28 -30.08 6.94
N PRO A 580 1.79 -31.33 6.98
CA PRO A 580 2.29 -31.94 8.20
C PRO A 580 3.45 -31.16 8.84
N SER A 581 4.40 -30.66 8.03
CA SER A 581 5.58 -29.92 8.51
C SER A 581 5.23 -28.63 9.28
N PHE A 582 4.04 -28.07 9.05
CA PHE A 582 3.56 -26.85 9.71
C PHE A 582 2.41 -27.11 10.69
N SER A 583 1.93 -28.37 10.78
CA SER A 583 0.70 -28.75 11.50
C SER A 583 -0.46 -27.80 11.13
N MET A 584 -0.56 -27.44 9.86
CA MET A 584 -1.46 -26.40 9.36
C MET A 584 -2.41 -26.98 8.31
N LEU A 585 -3.66 -26.54 8.41
CA LEU A 585 -4.68 -26.66 7.39
C LEU A 585 -4.76 -25.32 6.65
N SER A 586 -4.58 -25.34 5.32
CA SER A 586 -4.75 -24.17 4.46
C SER A 586 -5.96 -24.39 3.57
N THR A 587 -6.87 -23.42 3.53
CA THR A 587 -8.09 -23.48 2.72
C THR A 587 -7.99 -22.46 1.60
N ARG A 588 -8.36 -22.84 0.37
CA ARG A 588 -8.51 -21.91 -0.75
C ARG A 588 -9.94 -21.95 -1.25
N ALA A 589 -10.56 -20.78 -1.28
CA ALA A 589 -11.91 -20.66 -1.79
C ALA A 589 -11.94 -20.93 -3.29
N ALA A 590 -13.01 -21.57 -3.75
CA ALA A 590 -13.39 -21.60 -5.15
C ALA A 590 -14.16 -20.31 -5.46
N ILE A 591 -13.62 -19.49 -6.37
CA ILE A 591 -14.18 -18.18 -6.69
C ILE A 591 -14.56 -18.15 -8.16
N ARG A 592 -15.83 -17.86 -8.46
CA ARG A 592 -16.28 -17.52 -9.80
C ARG A 592 -16.59 -16.03 -9.85
N SER A 593 -15.70 -15.27 -10.46
CA SER A 593 -15.76 -13.81 -10.49
C SER A 593 -16.45 -13.30 -11.75
N THR A 594 -17.36 -12.36 -11.58
CA THR A 594 -18.00 -11.60 -12.67
C THR A 594 -18.01 -10.10 -12.33
N PRO A 595 -18.24 -9.20 -13.29
CA PRO A 595 -18.37 -7.77 -12.98
C PRO A 595 -19.57 -7.41 -12.09
N ILE A 596 -20.53 -8.31 -11.92
CA ILE A 596 -21.72 -8.09 -11.10
C ILE A 596 -21.51 -8.63 -9.69
N GLU A 597 -21.00 -9.85 -9.58
CA GLU A 597 -20.84 -10.53 -8.30
C GLU A 597 -19.80 -11.66 -8.39
N ASP A 598 -19.24 -12.03 -7.24
CA ASP A 598 -18.42 -13.22 -7.06
C ASP A 598 -19.24 -14.28 -6.31
N LEU A 599 -19.35 -15.49 -6.89
CA LEU A 599 -19.71 -16.67 -6.15
C LEU A 599 -18.44 -17.22 -5.50
N TYR A 600 -18.45 -17.34 -4.17
CA TYR A 600 -17.32 -17.68 -3.35
C TYR A 600 -17.68 -18.90 -2.48
N VAL A 601 -16.97 -20.01 -2.63
CA VAL A 601 -17.25 -21.26 -1.89
C VAL A 601 -16.04 -21.72 -1.14
N ILE A 602 -16.20 -21.93 0.16
CA ILE A 602 -15.19 -22.47 1.06
C ILE A 602 -15.56 -23.90 1.41
N PHE A 603 -14.60 -24.82 1.28
CA PHE A 603 -14.67 -26.18 1.81
C PHE A 603 -14.07 -26.16 3.22
N SER A 604 -14.91 -26.33 4.25
CA SER A 604 -14.50 -26.20 5.65
C SER A 604 -14.01 -27.52 6.24
N GLU A 605 -14.82 -28.58 6.17
CA GLU A 605 -14.46 -29.88 6.72
C GLU A 605 -15.22 -31.02 6.04
N THR A 606 -14.74 -32.24 6.23
CA THR A 606 -15.43 -33.46 5.81
C THR A 606 -15.91 -34.18 7.05
N GLN A 607 -17.16 -34.65 7.05
CA GLN A 607 -17.72 -35.44 8.12
C GLN A 607 -17.03 -36.82 8.18
N PRO A 608 -17.10 -37.54 9.32
CA PRO A 608 -16.48 -38.85 9.49
C PRO A 608 -16.97 -39.93 8.50
N ASP A 609 -18.14 -39.74 7.87
CA ASP A 609 -18.69 -40.62 6.84
C ASP A 609 -17.91 -40.54 5.51
N GLY A 610 -17.05 -39.56 5.34
CA GLY A 610 -16.28 -39.29 4.11
C GLY A 610 -17.12 -38.89 2.90
N LYS A 611 -18.43 -38.74 3.05
CA LYS A 611 -19.38 -38.45 1.97
C LYS A 611 -20.11 -37.11 2.14
N THR A 612 -20.11 -36.59 3.36
CA THR A 612 -20.74 -35.31 3.69
C THR A 612 -19.66 -34.26 3.96
N ALA A 613 -19.81 -33.07 3.41
CA ALA A 613 -18.86 -31.96 3.57
C ALA A 613 -19.57 -30.67 4.00
N ALA A 614 -18.87 -29.88 4.80
CA ALA A 614 -19.32 -28.55 5.21
C ALA A 614 -18.80 -27.49 4.24
N PHE A 615 -19.72 -26.65 3.79
CA PHE A 615 -19.41 -25.54 2.90
C PHE A 615 -19.93 -24.23 3.48
N ARG A 616 -19.13 -23.18 3.31
CA ARG A 616 -19.57 -21.79 3.48
C ARG A 616 -19.61 -21.15 2.11
N ILE A 617 -20.77 -20.65 1.74
CA ILE A 617 -21.04 -20.14 0.41
C ILE A 617 -21.42 -18.67 0.55
N LEU A 618 -20.75 -17.80 -0.22
CA LEU A 618 -21.04 -16.36 -0.24
C LEU A 618 -21.28 -15.90 -1.68
N VAL A 619 -22.19 -14.93 -1.82
CA VAL A 619 -22.34 -14.14 -3.03
C VAL A 619 -21.95 -12.71 -2.67
N ASN A 620 -20.85 -12.22 -3.26
CA ASN A 620 -20.28 -10.91 -2.96
C ASN A 620 -20.43 -9.97 -4.16
N PRO A 621 -21.39 -9.03 -4.14
CA PRO A 621 -21.61 -8.11 -5.26
C PRO A 621 -20.44 -7.13 -5.44
N LEU A 622 -20.11 -6.82 -6.70
CA LEU A 622 -19.23 -5.75 -7.16
C LEU A 622 -17.76 -5.85 -6.72
N VAL A 623 -17.31 -6.93 -6.09
CA VAL A 623 -15.90 -7.10 -5.64
C VAL A 623 -14.93 -6.96 -6.81
N TRP A 624 -15.29 -7.42 -8.00
CA TRP A 624 -14.47 -7.32 -9.22
C TRP A 624 -13.98 -5.89 -9.50
N TRP A 625 -14.81 -4.86 -9.21
CA TRP A 625 -14.45 -3.45 -9.41
C TRP A 625 -13.34 -2.98 -8.47
N MET A 626 -13.20 -3.60 -7.31
CA MET A 626 -12.08 -3.31 -6.40
C MET A 626 -10.75 -3.72 -7.05
N TRP A 627 -10.70 -4.91 -7.64
CA TRP A 627 -9.48 -5.39 -8.30
C TRP A 627 -9.16 -4.59 -9.55
N LEU A 628 -10.17 -4.23 -10.33
CA LEU A 628 -10.01 -3.38 -11.51
C LEU A 628 -9.50 -1.98 -11.17
N SER A 629 -9.71 -1.48 -9.96
CA SER A 629 -9.19 -0.18 -9.52
C SER A 629 -7.66 -0.10 -9.58
N GLY A 630 -6.95 -1.21 -9.31
CA GLY A 630 -5.48 -1.28 -9.31
C GLY A 630 -4.83 -0.82 -10.61
N PRO A 631 -5.17 -1.39 -11.77
CA PRO A 631 -4.72 -0.92 -13.08
C PRO A 631 -4.95 0.57 -13.33
N PHE A 632 -6.09 1.12 -12.88
CA PHE A 632 -6.38 2.56 -13.00
C PHE A 632 -5.50 3.41 -12.07
N VAL A 633 -5.19 2.95 -10.86
CA VAL A 633 -4.21 3.62 -9.97
C VAL A 633 -2.84 3.68 -10.63
N ILE A 634 -2.38 2.57 -11.20
CA ILE A 634 -1.09 2.50 -11.90
C ILE A 634 -1.10 3.44 -13.11
N LEU A 635 -2.10 3.35 -13.97
CA LEU A 635 -2.23 4.19 -15.17
C LEU A 635 -2.23 5.68 -14.83
N GLY A 636 -3.07 6.08 -13.85
CA GLY A 636 -3.17 7.47 -13.43
C GLY A 636 -1.85 7.99 -12.86
N THR A 637 -1.14 7.17 -12.10
CA THR A 637 0.17 7.54 -11.55
C THR A 637 1.24 7.64 -12.64
N ILE A 638 1.28 6.71 -13.60
CA ILE A 638 2.18 6.79 -14.77
C ILE A 638 1.92 8.09 -15.53
N VAL A 639 0.65 8.41 -15.82
CA VAL A 639 0.29 9.67 -16.49
C VAL A 639 0.75 10.87 -15.68
N ALA A 640 0.58 10.87 -14.35
CA ALA A 640 0.97 11.99 -13.48
C ALA A 640 2.49 12.17 -13.38
N LEU A 641 3.26 11.08 -13.48
CA LEU A 641 4.73 11.08 -13.41
C LEU A 641 5.40 11.30 -14.77
N TRP A 642 4.69 11.09 -15.89
CA TRP A 642 5.28 11.16 -17.22
C TRP A 642 5.95 12.52 -17.46
N PRO A 643 7.24 12.57 -17.86
CA PRO A 643 7.98 13.82 -17.99
C PRO A 643 7.37 14.74 -19.06
N ALA A 644 7.23 16.03 -18.73
CA ALA A 644 6.80 17.03 -19.71
C ALA A 644 7.84 17.14 -20.83
N ARG A 645 7.41 17.14 -22.09
CA ARG A 645 8.30 17.51 -23.19
C ARG A 645 8.87 18.91 -22.90
N LYS A 646 10.20 19.01 -22.82
CA LYS A 646 10.85 20.33 -22.83
C LYS A 646 10.38 21.06 -24.08
N ARG A 647 9.62 22.13 -23.95
CA ARG A 647 9.44 23.07 -25.06
C ARG A 647 10.84 23.61 -25.35
N THR A 648 11.44 23.20 -26.45
CA THR A 648 12.53 23.94 -27.06
C THR A 648 11.93 25.30 -27.40
N ILE A 649 12.25 26.30 -26.61
CA ILE A 649 12.02 27.69 -27.00
C ILE A 649 13.04 27.89 -28.12
N ILE A 650 12.54 27.88 -29.38
CA ILE A 650 13.26 28.33 -30.55
C ILE A 650 13.19 29.87 -30.55
#